data_4c0e614a5293283c8b780e67dcdd64e7
#
_entry.id   4c0e614a5293283c8b780e67dcdd64e7
#
_cell.length_a   1.000
_cell.length_b   1.000
_cell.length_c   1.000
_cell.angle_alpha   90.00
_cell.angle_beta   90.00
_cell.angle_gamma   90.00
#
_symmetry.space_group_name_H-M   'P 1'
#
loop_
_entity.id
_entity.type
_entity.pdbx_description
1 polymer ?
#
loop_
_entity_poly.entity_id
_entity_poly.type
_entity_poly.pdbx_seq_one_letter_code
_entity_poly.pdbx_strand_id
1 'polypeptide(L)'
;MKKWSFGALAFLGIISIGLLLGSPSTSYALDLTNYNEDTAFAVVIASVDSGVDAQCESTFAVEQNSQVDKGASSEVSDQITWHQGWISPEEGAGFWRWGLSDGTIAVSSWRYINGSWYWFDDQGRMAQDGLVQIGGTTYGFSSSGAMCVGWYLDSAGSTPAWRYFSGSGAMVKGWLLDSNNWYWLDDEGKMVHDVMLQIGGTTYGFSSSGAMLIGWHLDASTWRYFSDSGSMAKGWLLDGGRWYWLDPADGSMASGLNECNGTPYIFNGSGAMISSQWALVDNNWYYADSNGLLHGGWLLLGNSWYYLDPGSHIMLTGFAQVGSSAYFLTSSGAMATGWVIDDGTWYFAASSGAIQQGRWIKSGSSWYYLDEVSGAMRIGEYTVDNTRYYSFDSGAMASSCWINLSDGVSWANSSGALSDPLPTSSDGSPEVADSADSSLLPGVIHIGDAVFYADANGAVNVESGWIMSKDASDETSNTWYYASSNGVLKSGWQYVNGAWYWMDPSTYKMKTGWLNDRGTWYWLQSSGAMFANGWLKIDGVDYYFNASGEWLNTSGSVLGVNRSSLVNWLMSHENDGYYRGTRYDTHLSQETCMYPKGDPRWDGYTGMNCGGFVSHAYMKAGGNLAPIAAEQSHSPWSGGPGRGGCVNAYRWYGYAIDTCANVTYFNSIDELLRSGLARKGDIVFFNPYKPYADDSHIGFFWGNSPSENLFWHSDGYGNRISGLTALGPSKVILIR
;
A
#
# COMPACT_ATOMS: atom_id res chain seq x y z
N MET A 1 12.71 -23.22 -25.16
CA MET A 1 12.03 -22.33 -26.14
C MET A 1 10.59 -22.15 -25.74
N LYS A 2 10.24 -21.03 -25.12
CA LYS A 2 8.94 -20.33 -25.20
C LYS A 2 9.07 -19.06 -24.36
N LYS A 3 9.12 -17.93 -25.04
CA LYS A 3 9.10 -16.58 -24.49
C LYS A 3 7.72 -16.30 -23.89
N TRP A 4 7.68 -15.72 -22.69
CA TRP A 4 6.50 -15.01 -22.19
C TRP A 4 6.89 -13.55 -21.98
N SER A 5 6.18 -12.69 -22.72
CA SER A 5 6.26 -11.24 -22.59
C SER A 5 5.29 -10.77 -21.49
N PHE A 6 5.78 -9.96 -20.57
CA PHE A 6 4.94 -9.25 -19.60
C PHE A 6 4.53 -7.90 -20.18
N GLY A 7 3.23 -7.71 -20.32
CA GLY A 7 2.62 -6.43 -20.63
C GLY A 7 2.43 -5.60 -19.37
N ALA A 8 2.79 -4.32 -19.49
CA ALA A 8 2.56 -3.32 -18.46
C ALA A 8 1.07 -2.92 -18.42
N LEU A 9 0.45 -3.01 -17.26
CA LEU A 9 -0.85 -2.43 -16.97
C LEU A 9 -0.65 -1.13 -16.16
N ALA A 10 -0.98 -0.01 -16.79
CA ALA A 10 -1.11 1.29 -16.14
C ALA A 10 -2.47 1.37 -15.44
N PHE A 11 -2.50 1.64 -14.14
CA PHE A 11 -3.71 1.98 -13.40
C PHE A 11 -3.85 3.50 -13.32
N LEU A 12 -4.86 4.02 -13.98
CA LEU A 12 -5.38 5.39 -13.81
C LEU A 12 -6.37 5.37 -12.62
N GLY A 13 -6.01 6.07 -11.54
CA GLY A 13 -6.92 6.36 -10.43
C GLY A 13 -7.71 7.64 -10.69
N ILE A 14 -9.01 7.53 -10.82
CA ILE A 14 -9.96 8.65 -10.90
C ILE A 14 -10.33 9.08 -9.48
N ILE A 15 -10.06 10.34 -9.14
CA ILE A 15 -10.57 10.98 -7.91
C ILE A 15 -11.81 11.78 -8.30
N SER A 16 -12.96 11.38 -7.79
CA SER A 16 -14.21 12.14 -7.88
C SER A 16 -14.31 13.09 -6.69
N ILE A 17 -14.39 14.39 -6.96
CA ILE A 17 -14.80 15.42 -6.00
C ILE A 17 -16.20 15.88 -6.38
N GLY A 18 -17.13 15.73 -5.44
CA GLY A 18 -18.50 16.18 -5.60
C GLY A 18 -18.63 17.71 -5.49
N LEU A 19 -19.35 18.28 -6.42
CA LEU A 19 -19.72 19.70 -6.46
C LEU A 19 -21.21 19.85 -6.21
N LEU A 20 -21.59 20.80 -5.35
CA LEU A 20 -22.95 21.27 -5.19
C LEU A 20 -23.08 22.74 -5.68
N LEU A 21 -23.82 22.86 -6.76
CA LEU A 21 -24.74 23.93 -7.22
C LEU A 21 -24.37 25.43 -7.24
N GLY A 22 -24.43 26.00 -8.45
CA GLY A 22 -24.68 27.42 -8.74
C GLY A 22 -24.25 27.83 -10.17
N SER A 23 -25.17 27.81 -11.15
CA SER A 23 -24.98 28.21 -12.58
C SER A 23 -25.26 29.71 -12.82
N PRO A 24 -25.14 30.29 -14.07
CA PRO A 24 -24.29 29.93 -15.23
C PRO A 24 -23.59 31.13 -15.87
N SER A 25 -22.50 30.98 -16.60
CA SER A 25 -22.31 31.46 -17.96
C SER A 25 -20.86 31.35 -18.46
N THR A 26 -20.76 30.88 -19.71
CA THR A 26 -19.67 30.90 -20.68
C THR A 26 -18.40 30.09 -20.42
N SER A 27 -18.42 28.93 -21.05
CA SER A 27 -17.29 28.03 -21.34
C SER A 27 -16.32 28.64 -22.37
N TYR A 28 -15.03 28.59 -22.06
CA TYR A 28 -13.97 28.45 -23.06
C TYR A 28 -13.08 27.30 -22.64
N ALA A 29 -13.07 26.24 -23.48
CA ALA A 29 -12.14 25.13 -23.39
C ALA A 29 -10.76 25.58 -23.84
N LEU A 30 -9.74 25.39 -23.01
CA LEU A 30 -8.35 25.49 -23.38
C LEU A 30 -7.77 24.09 -23.54
N ASP A 31 -7.38 23.80 -24.77
CA ASP A 31 -6.69 22.61 -25.21
C ASP A 31 -5.22 22.66 -24.71
N LEU A 32 -4.84 21.74 -23.82
CA LEU A 32 -3.49 21.63 -23.29
C LEU A 32 -2.75 20.47 -23.95
N THR A 33 -2.35 20.67 -25.22
CA THR A 33 -1.30 19.84 -25.82
C THR A 33 -0.20 20.75 -26.40
N ASN A 34 0.99 20.60 -25.82
CA ASN A 34 2.28 21.22 -26.18
C ASN A 34 2.75 22.34 -25.23
N TYR A 35 3.41 21.94 -24.15
CA TYR A 35 4.34 22.82 -23.46
C TYR A 35 5.77 22.37 -23.77
N ASN A 36 6.48 23.18 -24.52
CA ASN A 36 7.92 23.14 -24.67
C ASN A 36 8.48 24.24 -23.77
N GLU A 37 9.42 23.91 -22.90
CA GLU A 37 10.14 24.87 -22.04
C GLU A 37 11.00 25.75 -22.92
N ASP A 38 10.59 26.96 -23.14
CA ASP A 38 11.36 28.18 -23.50
C ASP A 38 10.40 29.20 -24.15
N THR A 39 9.64 29.89 -23.31
CA THR A 39 9.04 31.17 -23.76
C THR A 39 8.95 32.12 -22.57
N ALA A 40 9.80 33.13 -22.66
CA ALA A 40 9.74 34.32 -21.85
C ALA A 40 8.32 34.93 -21.91
N PHE A 41 7.76 35.25 -20.75
CA PHE A 41 6.53 36.01 -20.63
C PHE A 41 6.75 37.40 -21.24
N ALA A 42 6.21 37.62 -22.43
CA ALA A 42 6.04 38.97 -22.96
C ALA A 42 4.85 39.60 -22.23
N VAL A 43 5.14 40.48 -21.30
CA VAL A 43 4.14 41.38 -20.74
C VAL A 43 3.73 42.36 -21.85
N VAL A 44 2.50 42.22 -22.30
CA VAL A 44 1.89 43.27 -23.17
C VAL A 44 1.71 44.51 -22.28
N ILE A 45 2.62 45.48 -22.44
CA ILE A 45 2.42 46.81 -21.91
C ILE A 45 1.38 47.45 -22.80
N ALA A 46 0.13 47.48 -22.33
CA ALA A 46 -0.86 48.39 -22.89
C ALA A 46 -0.34 49.82 -22.62
N SER A 47 0.05 50.52 -23.68
CA SER A 47 0.32 51.94 -23.61
C SER A 47 -0.96 52.65 -23.17
N VAL A 48 -0.99 53.03 -21.92
CA VAL A 48 -1.98 54.01 -21.44
C VAL A 48 -1.51 55.35 -21.99
N ASP A 49 -2.26 55.86 -22.93
CA ASP A 49 -2.11 57.23 -23.47
C ASP A 49 -2.35 58.19 -22.30
N SER A 50 -1.24 58.68 -21.72
CA SER A 50 -1.29 59.64 -20.64
C SER A 50 -1.48 61.01 -21.29
N GLY A 51 -2.74 61.41 -21.44
CA GLY A 51 -3.06 62.81 -21.68
C GLY A 51 -2.66 63.66 -20.47
N VAL A 52 -1.44 64.06 -20.42
CA VAL A 52 -1.01 65.17 -19.54
C VAL A 52 -1.10 66.46 -20.39
N ASP A 53 -2.17 67.24 -20.13
CA ASP A 53 -2.25 68.61 -20.65
C ASP A 53 -1.08 69.44 -20.10
N ALA A 54 0.01 69.43 -20.83
CA ALA A 54 1.13 70.30 -20.53
C ALA A 54 0.74 71.72 -20.92
N GLN A 55 0.36 72.57 -19.96
CA GLN A 55 0.03 73.98 -20.18
C GLN A 55 1.25 74.85 -20.47
N CYS A 56 2.44 74.26 -20.58
CA CYS A 56 3.65 75.03 -20.92
C CYS A 56 4.60 74.20 -21.79
N GLU A 57 4.34 74.06 -23.07
CA GLU A 57 5.30 73.53 -24.03
C GLU A 57 5.99 74.67 -24.80
N SER A 58 7.32 74.70 -24.76
CA SER A 58 8.10 75.46 -25.69
C SER A 58 8.36 74.63 -26.95
N THR A 59 7.62 74.87 -28.00
CA THR A 59 7.92 74.28 -29.31
C THR A 59 9.02 75.11 -30.01
N PHE A 60 10.23 74.57 -30.03
CA PHE A 60 11.28 75.03 -30.91
C PHE A 60 11.20 74.28 -32.24
N ALA A 61 10.83 75.04 -33.28
CA ALA A 61 11.19 74.74 -34.67
C ALA A 61 12.55 75.32 -34.94
N VAL A 62 13.56 74.52 -35.12
CA VAL A 62 14.88 74.95 -35.57
C VAL A 62 14.80 75.09 -37.08
N GLU A 63 14.63 76.28 -37.57
CA GLU A 63 15.02 76.61 -38.94
C GLU A 63 16.49 77.08 -38.97
N GLN A 64 17.32 76.25 -39.57
CA GLN A 64 18.67 76.63 -39.94
C GLN A 64 18.56 77.55 -41.16
N ASN A 65 18.94 78.76 -40.98
CA ASN A 65 19.35 79.56 -42.11
C ASN A 65 20.67 80.27 -41.81
N SER A 66 21.70 79.81 -42.46
CA SER A 66 23.02 80.41 -42.49
C SER A 66 23.06 81.56 -43.47
N GLN A 67 23.31 82.73 -42.98
CA GLN A 67 24.13 83.70 -43.75
C GLN A 67 24.86 84.65 -42.82
N VAL A 68 26.15 84.55 -42.92
CA VAL A 68 27.09 85.56 -42.39
C VAL A 68 27.02 86.75 -43.29
N ASP A 69 26.72 87.90 -42.72
CA ASP A 69 27.20 89.15 -43.32
C ASP A 69 27.82 90.04 -42.25
N LYS A 70 29.06 90.42 -42.55
CA LYS A 70 29.86 91.29 -41.75
C LYS A 70 29.53 92.72 -42.09
N GLY A 71 29.36 93.57 -41.08
CA GLY A 71 29.63 94.94 -41.19
C GLY A 71 28.50 95.87 -40.89
N ALA A 72 28.58 96.40 -39.74
CA ALA A 72 28.51 97.87 -39.46
C ALA A 72 28.23 98.00 -37.95
N SER A 73 29.17 98.55 -37.21
CA SER A 73 28.95 99.13 -35.89
C SER A 73 28.02 100.31 -36.06
N SER A 74 26.77 100.18 -35.70
CA SER A 74 25.90 101.31 -35.35
C SER A 74 25.58 101.15 -33.87
N GLU A 75 25.98 102.09 -33.07
CA GLU A 75 25.47 102.37 -31.75
C GLU A 75 23.94 102.30 -31.83
N VAL A 76 23.35 101.24 -31.43
CA VAL A 76 21.89 101.14 -31.23
C VAL A 76 21.63 102.03 -30.02
N SER A 77 21.16 103.24 -30.26
CA SER A 77 20.62 104.09 -29.23
C SER A 77 19.53 103.28 -28.49
N ASP A 78 19.70 103.03 -27.17
CA ASP A 78 18.76 102.43 -26.25
C ASP A 78 17.47 103.26 -26.09
N GLN A 79 16.83 103.60 -27.18
CA GLN A 79 15.55 104.37 -27.14
C GLN A 79 14.40 103.41 -27.19
N ILE A 80 13.75 103.23 -26.04
CA ILE A 80 12.48 102.51 -25.89
C ILE A 80 11.39 103.40 -26.44
N THR A 81 10.67 103.00 -27.51
CA THR A 81 9.43 103.66 -27.98
C THR A 81 8.30 103.38 -27.04
N TRP A 82 7.98 104.31 -26.17
CA TRP A 82 6.96 104.13 -25.14
C TRP A 82 5.55 104.28 -25.69
N HIS A 83 4.68 103.28 -25.30
CA HIS A 83 3.22 103.39 -25.38
C HIS A 83 2.61 102.49 -24.23
N GLN A 84 1.38 102.79 -23.87
CA GLN A 84 0.70 101.97 -22.83
C GLN A 84 0.42 100.58 -23.38
N GLY A 85 0.80 99.57 -22.60
CA GLY A 85 0.62 98.16 -22.96
C GLY A 85 1.90 97.48 -23.41
N TRP A 86 1.81 96.41 -24.24
CA TRP A 86 2.95 95.67 -24.69
C TRP A 86 3.85 96.49 -25.62
N ILE A 87 5.08 96.60 -25.30
CA ILE A 87 6.16 97.23 -26.13
C ILE A 87 6.98 96.07 -26.70
N SER A 88 7.00 95.94 -28.00
CA SER A 88 7.69 94.88 -28.71
C SER A 88 9.23 94.97 -28.60
N PRO A 89 9.98 93.90 -28.86
CA PRO A 89 11.44 93.90 -28.85
C PRO A 89 12.00 94.95 -29.81
N GLU A 90 11.36 95.23 -30.93
CA GLU A 90 11.73 96.25 -31.89
C GLU A 90 11.61 97.64 -31.34
N GLU A 91 10.58 97.89 -30.56
CA GLU A 91 10.28 99.16 -29.89
C GLU A 91 10.94 99.22 -28.49
N GLY A 92 11.19 98.08 -27.87
CA GLY A 92 11.68 97.94 -26.51
C GLY A 92 13.20 97.64 -26.38
N ALA A 93 13.99 98.02 -27.37
CA ALA A 93 15.45 97.87 -27.39
C ALA A 93 15.84 96.36 -27.21
N GLY A 94 15.22 95.50 -28.04
CA GLY A 94 15.54 94.05 -28.06
C GLY A 94 14.82 93.17 -27.05
N PHE A 95 13.93 93.75 -26.25
CA PHE A 95 13.20 93.02 -25.22
C PHE A 95 11.73 93.42 -25.15
N TRP A 96 10.84 92.46 -24.81
CA TRP A 96 9.46 92.77 -24.46
C TRP A 96 9.40 93.54 -23.15
N ARG A 97 8.61 94.64 -23.12
CA ARG A 97 8.40 95.55 -21.98
C ARG A 97 6.91 95.86 -21.80
N TRP A 98 6.54 96.45 -20.67
CA TRP A 98 5.14 96.85 -20.42
C TRP A 98 5.10 98.35 -20.06
N GLY A 99 4.48 99.11 -20.87
CA GLY A 99 4.24 100.58 -20.65
C GLY A 99 3.09 100.78 -19.70
N LEU A 100 3.29 101.64 -18.70
CA LEU A 100 2.33 102.04 -17.71
C LEU A 100 1.59 103.35 -18.14
N SER A 101 0.37 103.54 -17.53
CA SER A 101 -0.47 104.72 -17.80
C SER A 101 0.16 106.08 -17.38
N ASP A 102 1.19 106.04 -16.55
CA ASP A 102 1.92 107.20 -16.04
C ASP A 102 3.11 107.59 -16.92
N GLY A 103 3.32 106.90 -18.04
CA GLY A 103 4.40 107.21 -18.95
C GLY A 103 5.73 106.51 -18.66
N THR A 104 5.76 105.64 -17.69
CA THR A 104 6.93 104.80 -17.31
C THR A 104 6.77 103.34 -17.80
N ILE A 105 7.82 102.53 -17.70
CA ILE A 105 7.77 101.10 -17.94
C ILE A 105 7.71 100.35 -16.60
N ALA A 106 7.10 99.12 -16.58
CA ALA A 106 7.12 98.26 -15.44
C ALA A 106 8.54 97.81 -15.19
N VAL A 107 9.08 98.03 -13.97
CA VAL A 107 10.40 97.54 -13.52
C VAL A 107 10.28 96.87 -12.19
N SER A 108 11.09 95.82 -11.93
CA SER A 108 11.13 95.01 -10.68
C SER A 108 9.73 94.70 -10.15
N SER A 109 8.79 94.35 -11.06
CA SER A 109 7.38 94.25 -10.69
C SER A 109 6.64 93.16 -11.47
N TRP A 110 5.67 92.54 -10.73
CA TRP A 110 4.71 91.64 -11.31
C TRP A 110 3.56 92.41 -12.01
N ARG A 111 3.13 91.87 -13.13
CA ARG A 111 1.93 92.42 -13.83
C ARG A 111 1.02 91.27 -14.22
N TYR A 112 -0.30 91.40 -13.91
CA TYR A 112 -1.34 90.51 -14.37
C TYR A 112 -1.98 91.06 -15.63
N ILE A 113 -1.72 90.42 -16.77
CA ILE A 113 -2.11 90.91 -18.07
C ILE A 113 -2.85 89.77 -18.81
N ASN A 114 -4.09 90.04 -19.23
CA ASN A 114 -4.90 89.10 -20.01
C ASN A 114 -4.98 87.71 -19.43
N GLY A 115 -5.08 87.58 -18.13
CA GLY A 115 -5.21 86.23 -17.47
C GLY A 115 -3.91 85.53 -17.05
N SER A 116 -2.75 86.19 -17.35
CA SER A 116 -1.43 85.65 -17.03
C SER A 116 -0.58 86.66 -16.24
N TRP A 117 0.29 86.11 -15.35
CA TRP A 117 1.28 86.90 -14.66
C TRP A 117 2.56 86.96 -15.47
N TYR A 118 3.20 88.23 -15.51
CA TYR A 118 4.44 88.52 -16.13
C TYR A 118 5.35 89.20 -15.12
N TRP A 119 6.67 88.96 -15.21
CA TRP A 119 7.67 89.66 -14.42
C TRP A 119 8.53 90.52 -15.29
N PHE A 120 8.76 91.73 -14.87
CA PHE A 120 9.67 92.64 -15.47
C PHE A 120 10.84 92.96 -14.55
N ASP A 121 12.08 92.75 -15.01
CA ASP A 121 13.29 92.94 -14.21
C ASP A 121 13.56 94.46 -13.89
N ASP A 122 14.72 94.72 -13.24
CA ASP A 122 15.15 96.07 -12.87
C ASP A 122 15.41 96.95 -14.06
N GLN A 123 15.58 96.36 -15.25
CA GLN A 123 15.74 97.14 -16.52
C GLN A 123 14.40 97.11 -17.31
N GLY A 124 13.31 96.63 -16.76
CA GLY A 124 12.00 96.53 -17.39
C GLY A 124 11.89 95.48 -18.47
N ARG A 125 12.82 94.52 -18.58
CA ARG A 125 12.78 93.39 -19.53
C ARG A 125 11.83 92.32 -19.01
N MET A 126 10.95 91.84 -19.85
CA MET A 126 10.06 90.75 -19.51
C MET A 126 10.85 89.44 -19.35
N ALA A 127 10.66 88.80 -18.26
CA ALA A 127 11.15 87.43 -18.06
C ALA A 127 10.45 86.52 -19.04
N GLN A 128 11.17 85.65 -19.74
CA GLN A 128 10.62 84.67 -20.69
C GLN A 128 11.59 83.48 -20.84
N ASP A 129 11.03 82.33 -21.24
CA ASP A 129 11.79 81.20 -21.76
C ASP A 129 12.85 80.67 -20.75
N GLY A 130 12.46 80.49 -19.48
CA GLY A 130 13.36 79.93 -18.47
C GLY A 130 12.98 80.17 -17.02
N LEU A 131 13.96 80.01 -16.16
CA LEU A 131 13.83 80.16 -14.72
C LEU A 131 14.39 81.47 -14.25
N VAL A 132 13.64 82.19 -13.42
CA VAL A 132 14.08 83.44 -12.81
C VAL A 132 13.88 83.42 -11.31
N GLN A 133 14.90 83.82 -10.56
CA GLN A 133 14.81 83.90 -9.07
C GLN A 133 14.32 85.32 -8.72
N ILE A 134 13.19 85.41 -8.04
CA ILE A 134 12.56 86.66 -7.64
C ILE A 134 12.29 86.59 -6.12
N GLY A 135 12.92 87.47 -5.36
CA GLY A 135 12.75 87.55 -3.92
C GLY A 135 13.09 86.24 -3.17
N GLY A 136 14.07 85.50 -3.69
CA GLY A 136 14.48 84.24 -3.12
C GLY A 136 13.65 82.98 -3.54
N THR A 137 12.60 83.25 -4.37
CA THR A 137 11.72 82.20 -4.96
C THR A 137 12.00 82.08 -6.46
N THR A 138 12.10 80.85 -6.95
CA THR A 138 12.27 80.58 -8.38
C THR A 138 10.90 80.47 -9.05
N TYR A 139 10.76 81.15 -10.19
CA TYR A 139 9.57 81.06 -11.04
C TYR A 139 10.00 80.63 -12.44
N GLY A 140 9.09 80.01 -13.16
CA GLY A 140 9.25 79.61 -14.55
C GLY A 140 8.44 80.49 -15.44
N PHE A 141 8.98 80.84 -16.61
CA PHE A 141 8.30 81.66 -17.62
C PHE A 141 8.32 80.95 -18.97
N SER A 142 7.17 80.95 -19.64
CA SER A 142 7.05 80.41 -20.99
C SER A 142 7.77 81.28 -22.01
N SER A 143 7.88 80.82 -23.25
CA SER A 143 8.39 81.61 -24.37
C SER A 143 7.55 82.87 -24.65
N SER A 144 6.29 82.89 -24.27
CA SER A 144 5.41 84.05 -24.30
C SER A 144 5.60 85.00 -23.11
N GLY A 145 6.45 84.69 -22.15
CA GLY A 145 6.69 85.44 -20.92
C GLY A 145 5.61 85.21 -19.84
N ALA A 146 4.62 84.41 -20.07
CA ALA A 146 3.62 84.07 -19.06
C ALA A 146 4.27 83.22 -17.97
N MET A 147 4.00 83.53 -16.66
CA MET A 147 4.43 82.74 -15.53
C MET A 147 3.82 81.34 -15.59
N CYS A 148 4.64 80.36 -15.50
CA CYS A 148 4.22 78.96 -15.50
C CYS A 148 3.59 78.57 -14.16
N VAL A 149 2.54 77.72 -14.21
CA VAL A 149 1.93 77.01 -13.10
C VAL A 149 1.76 75.58 -13.54
N GLY A 150 1.87 74.62 -12.59
CA GLY A 150 1.85 73.21 -12.91
C GLY A 150 3.17 72.68 -13.46
N TRP A 151 3.10 71.62 -14.25
CA TRP A 151 4.31 71.02 -14.85
C TRP A 151 4.93 71.87 -15.95
N TYR A 152 6.25 71.98 -15.88
CA TYR A 152 7.04 72.73 -16.86
C TYR A 152 8.27 71.94 -17.26
N LEU A 153 8.48 71.73 -18.52
CA LEU A 153 9.68 71.08 -19.05
C LEU A 153 10.77 72.14 -19.26
N ASP A 154 11.74 72.14 -18.36
CA ASP A 154 12.92 73.02 -18.49
C ASP A 154 13.93 72.35 -19.43
N SER A 155 14.05 72.88 -20.64
CA SER A 155 14.97 72.45 -21.69
C SER A 155 16.21 73.30 -21.84
N ALA A 156 16.44 74.31 -20.97
CA ALA A 156 17.57 75.16 -21.00
C ALA A 156 18.92 74.57 -20.64
N GLY A 157 18.91 73.35 -19.97
CA GLY A 157 20.11 72.58 -19.59
C GLY A 157 20.54 71.60 -20.67
N SER A 158 21.65 70.86 -20.38
CA SER A 158 22.13 69.76 -21.24
C SER A 158 21.20 68.57 -21.25
N THR A 159 20.36 68.40 -20.24
CA THR A 159 19.31 67.38 -20.09
C THR A 159 18.00 68.10 -19.73
N PRO A 160 16.93 67.90 -20.50
CA PRO A 160 15.62 68.47 -20.17
C PRO A 160 15.16 67.85 -18.81
N ALA A 161 14.54 68.68 -17.97
CA ALA A 161 14.04 68.26 -16.66
C ALA A 161 12.64 68.81 -16.39
N TRP A 162 11.73 67.98 -15.94
CA TRP A 162 10.42 68.45 -15.50
C TRP A 162 10.52 69.15 -14.15
N ARG A 163 9.82 70.23 -14.00
CA ARG A 163 9.66 70.97 -12.75
C ARG A 163 8.20 71.30 -12.53
N TYR A 164 7.84 71.65 -11.32
CA TYR A 164 6.46 71.95 -10.97
C TYR A 164 6.40 73.33 -10.30
N PHE A 165 5.48 74.10 -10.73
CA PHE A 165 5.20 75.39 -10.14
C PHE A 165 3.85 75.42 -9.47
N SER A 166 3.76 75.88 -8.23
CA SER A 166 2.52 76.00 -7.48
C SER A 166 1.53 76.95 -8.16
N GLY A 167 0.27 76.94 -7.70
CA GLY A 167 -0.69 77.97 -8.20
C GLY A 167 -0.29 79.41 -7.98
N SER A 168 0.67 79.67 -7.10
CA SER A 168 1.31 80.98 -6.93
C SER A 168 2.52 81.25 -7.88
N GLY A 169 2.86 80.26 -8.71
CA GLY A 169 4.02 80.28 -9.61
C GLY A 169 5.35 79.91 -8.92
N ALA A 170 5.39 79.68 -7.64
CA ALA A 170 6.61 79.32 -6.96
C ALA A 170 7.02 77.85 -7.28
N MET A 171 8.32 77.69 -7.64
CA MET A 171 8.86 76.37 -7.92
C MET A 171 8.76 75.44 -6.64
N VAL A 172 8.16 74.27 -6.82
CA VAL A 172 8.01 73.26 -5.76
C VAL A 172 9.28 72.42 -5.63
N LYS A 173 9.63 72.11 -4.40
CA LYS A 173 10.72 71.20 -4.05
C LYS A 173 10.18 70.16 -3.03
N GLY A 174 10.78 68.97 -2.99
CA GLY A 174 10.32 67.92 -2.12
C GLY A 174 9.10 67.19 -2.66
N TRP A 175 8.22 66.66 -1.77
CA TRP A 175 7.05 65.90 -2.14
C TRP A 175 5.96 66.73 -2.80
N LEU A 176 5.50 66.27 -3.93
CA LEU A 176 4.38 66.86 -4.68
C LEU A 176 3.32 65.78 -4.89
N LEU A 177 2.08 66.04 -4.51
CA LEU A 177 0.92 65.24 -4.90
C LEU A 177 0.21 65.95 -6.06
N ASP A 178 0.22 65.33 -7.21
CA ASP A 178 -0.51 65.84 -8.38
C ASP A 178 -1.26 64.69 -9.05
N SER A 179 -2.52 64.92 -9.43
CA SER A 179 -3.36 63.95 -10.13
C SER A 179 -3.34 62.54 -9.48
N ASN A 180 -3.39 62.49 -8.13
CA ASN A 180 -3.36 61.27 -7.30
C ASN A 180 -2.04 60.50 -7.32
N ASN A 181 -0.95 61.06 -7.94
CA ASN A 181 0.37 60.48 -7.90
C ASN A 181 1.31 61.36 -7.09
N TRP A 182 2.21 60.74 -6.34
CA TRP A 182 3.26 61.43 -5.64
C TRP A 182 4.50 61.51 -6.53
N TYR A 183 5.15 62.72 -6.51
CA TYR A 183 6.39 63.01 -7.20
C TYR A 183 7.39 63.56 -6.19
N TRP A 184 8.66 63.43 -6.50
CA TRP A 184 9.74 64.11 -5.76
C TRP A 184 10.46 65.07 -6.66
N LEU A 185 10.50 66.37 -6.25
CA LEU A 185 11.31 67.43 -6.87
C LEU A 185 12.56 67.57 -6.00
N ASP A 186 13.76 67.46 -6.59
CA ASP A 186 15.02 67.59 -5.88
C ASP A 186 15.25 69.05 -5.38
N ASP A 187 16.43 69.31 -4.76
CA ASP A 187 16.76 70.61 -4.25
C ASP A 187 16.90 71.67 -5.34
N GLU A 188 17.06 71.27 -6.59
CA GLU A 188 17.04 72.12 -7.77
C GLU A 188 15.65 72.24 -8.42
N GLY A 189 14.65 71.61 -7.84
CA GLY A 189 13.25 71.53 -8.34
C GLY A 189 13.06 70.63 -9.55
N LYS A 190 14.01 69.72 -9.86
CA LYS A 190 13.90 68.73 -10.94
C LYS A 190 13.14 67.55 -10.47
N MET A 191 12.19 67.10 -11.28
CA MET A 191 11.46 65.87 -11.03
C MET A 191 12.39 64.63 -11.12
N VAL A 192 12.40 63.80 -10.06
CA VAL A 192 13.14 62.53 -10.02
C VAL A 192 12.34 61.50 -10.76
N HIS A 193 12.98 60.71 -11.64
CA HIS A 193 12.36 59.62 -12.39
C HIS A 193 13.37 58.50 -12.66
N ASP A 194 12.89 57.28 -12.97
CA ASP A 194 13.69 56.09 -13.32
C ASP A 194 14.78 55.78 -12.30
N VAL A 195 14.51 55.96 -11.02
CA VAL A 195 15.52 55.74 -9.97
C VAL A 195 14.90 55.35 -8.63
N MET A 196 15.68 54.63 -7.84
CA MET A 196 15.46 54.50 -6.41
C MET A 196 16.23 55.54 -5.64
N LEU A 197 15.54 56.30 -4.82
CA LEU A 197 16.13 57.41 -4.08
C LEU A 197 15.86 57.27 -2.58
N GLN A 198 16.88 57.50 -1.76
CA GLN A 198 16.74 57.58 -0.30
C GLN A 198 16.33 58.99 0.12
N ILE A 199 15.15 59.10 0.70
CA ILE A 199 14.60 60.36 1.21
C ILE A 199 14.31 60.20 2.70
N GLY A 200 14.97 61.01 3.53
CA GLY A 200 14.77 60.95 4.98
C GLY A 200 15.08 59.57 5.62
N GLY A 201 16.02 58.77 5.05
CA GLY A 201 16.38 57.44 5.50
C GLY A 201 15.51 56.30 4.96
N THR A 202 14.46 56.62 4.19
CA THR A 202 13.56 55.65 3.54
C THR A 202 13.82 55.65 2.04
N THR A 203 13.86 54.47 1.43
CA THR A 203 14.02 54.33 -0.01
C THR A 203 12.66 54.36 -0.69
N TYR A 204 12.54 55.19 -1.73
CA TYR A 204 11.38 55.29 -2.62
C TYR A 204 11.81 54.97 -4.06
N GLY A 205 10.92 54.43 -4.83
CA GLY A 205 11.12 54.24 -6.27
C GLY A 205 10.28 55.22 -7.08
N PHE A 206 10.81 55.68 -8.21
CA PHE A 206 10.12 56.58 -9.12
C PHE A 206 10.13 55.99 -10.53
N SER A 207 8.95 55.97 -11.17
CA SER A 207 8.77 55.44 -12.52
C SER A 207 9.40 56.38 -13.57
N SER A 208 9.40 55.97 -14.83
CA SER A 208 9.85 56.83 -15.96
C SER A 208 9.01 58.09 -16.13
N SER A 209 7.78 58.09 -15.65
CA SER A 209 6.92 59.29 -15.61
C SER A 209 7.17 60.15 -14.37
N GLY A 210 8.08 59.76 -13.46
CA GLY A 210 8.35 60.43 -12.19
C GLY A 210 7.37 60.09 -11.08
N ALA A 211 6.32 59.32 -11.35
CA ALA A 211 5.38 58.91 -10.32
C ALA A 211 6.03 57.95 -9.32
N MET A 212 5.81 58.18 -8.01
CA MET A 212 6.25 57.29 -6.94
C MET A 212 5.66 55.92 -7.10
N LEU A 213 6.47 54.87 -6.98
CA LEU A 213 6.07 53.48 -7.10
C LEU A 213 5.34 53.03 -5.85
N ILE A 214 4.29 52.24 -6.02
CA ILE A 214 3.56 51.47 -4.99
C ILE A 214 3.32 50.06 -5.47
N GLY A 215 3.25 49.08 -4.54
CA GLY A 215 3.07 47.66 -4.88
C GLY A 215 4.33 47.05 -5.48
N TRP A 216 4.14 45.93 -6.21
CA TRP A 216 5.23 45.19 -6.84
C TRP A 216 5.78 45.92 -8.07
N HIS A 217 7.08 46.05 -8.13
CA HIS A 217 7.80 46.66 -9.25
C HIS A 217 8.99 45.79 -9.68
N LEU A 218 9.11 45.58 -10.99
CA LEU A 218 10.23 44.87 -11.62
C LEU A 218 11.25 45.86 -12.13
N ASP A 219 12.43 45.90 -11.54
CA ASP A 219 13.55 46.70 -11.98
C ASP A 219 14.66 45.78 -12.54
N ALA A 220 14.93 45.90 -13.83
CA ALA A 220 15.78 45.02 -14.62
C ALA A 220 15.30 43.53 -14.52
N SER A 221 15.75 42.76 -13.57
CA SER A 221 15.33 41.38 -13.30
C SER A 221 14.97 41.16 -11.83
N THR A 222 14.85 42.20 -11.06
CA THR A 222 14.68 42.14 -9.60
C THR A 222 13.32 42.74 -9.21
N TRP A 223 12.49 41.92 -8.57
CA TRP A 223 11.25 42.41 -8.00
C TRP A 223 11.48 43.07 -6.65
N ARG A 224 10.80 44.21 -6.45
CA ARG A 224 10.74 44.92 -5.18
C ARG A 224 9.31 45.32 -4.88
N TYR A 225 9.02 45.57 -3.61
CA TYR A 225 7.68 46.00 -3.20
C TYR A 225 7.75 47.36 -2.51
N PHE A 226 6.87 48.26 -2.90
CA PHE A 226 6.69 49.55 -2.27
C PHE A 226 5.34 49.59 -1.58
N SER A 227 5.32 49.99 -0.31
CA SER A 227 4.08 50.12 0.47
C SER A 227 3.17 51.20 -0.13
N ASP A 228 1.94 51.30 0.36
CA ASP A 228 1.02 52.37 -0.04
C ASP A 228 1.57 53.79 0.27
N SER A 229 2.50 53.88 1.21
CA SER A 229 3.24 55.14 1.46
C SER A 229 4.44 55.36 0.53
N GLY A 230 4.67 54.42 -0.42
CA GLY A 230 5.81 54.48 -1.35
C GLY A 230 7.13 53.97 -0.75
N SER A 231 7.18 53.64 0.52
CA SER A 231 8.40 53.13 1.15
C SER A 231 8.73 51.73 0.65
N MET A 232 9.99 51.51 0.23
CA MET A 232 10.46 50.17 -0.17
C MET A 232 10.40 49.23 1.01
N ALA A 233 9.66 48.13 0.87
CA ALA A 233 9.54 47.12 1.87
C ALA A 233 10.83 46.28 1.99
N LYS A 234 11.12 45.80 3.19
CA LYS A 234 12.26 44.94 3.52
C LYS A 234 11.85 43.91 4.55
N GLY A 235 12.46 42.73 4.52
CA GLY A 235 12.11 41.63 5.40
C GLY A 235 10.82 40.92 4.96
N TRP A 236 10.07 40.37 5.92
CA TRP A 236 8.85 39.62 5.63
C TRP A 236 7.71 40.52 5.17
N LEU A 237 7.11 40.18 4.03
CA LEU A 237 5.95 40.82 3.45
C LEU A 237 4.82 39.80 3.29
N LEU A 238 3.64 40.11 3.81
CA LEU A 238 2.42 39.36 3.53
C LEU A 238 1.60 40.16 2.48
N ASP A 239 1.49 39.62 1.29
CA ASP A 239 0.69 40.21 0.22
C ASP A 239 -0.19 39.15 -0.47
N GLY A 240 -1.45 39.45 -0.69
CA GLY A 240 -2.41 38.51 -1.29
C GLY A 240 -2.53 37.16 -0.56
N GLY A 241 -2.30 37.11 0.76
CA GLY A 241 -2.32 35.90 1.57
C GLY A 241 -1.09 35.00 1.41
N ARG A 242 -0.04 35.52 0.76
CA ARG A 242 1.24 34.81 0.56
C ARG A 242 2.36 35.58 1.22
N TRP A 243 3.31 34.85 1.80
CA TRP A 243 4.51 35.41 2.39
C TRP A 243 5.62 35.55 1.34
N TYR A 244 6.32 36.69 1.38
CA TYR A 244 7.50 37.00 0.57
C TYR A 244 8.62 37.46 1.49
N TRP A 245 9.84 37.26 1.08
CA TRP A 245 11.02 37.81 1.74
C TRP A 245 11.68 38.81 0.83
N LEU A 246 11.87 40.04 1.35
CA LEU A 246 12.55 41.12 0.68
C LEU A 246 13.88 41.36 1.39
N ASP A 247 14.98 41.26 0.66
CA ASP A 247 16.33 41.40 1.24
C ASP A 247 16.45 42.67 2.06
N PRO A 248 16.91 42.60 3.34
CA PRO A 248 17.04 43.79 4.19
C PRO A 248 18.03 44.81 3.66
N ALA A 249 19.00 44.42 2.83
CA ALA A 249 19.98 45.33 2.27
C ALA A 249 19.39 46.18 1.15
N ASP A 250 18.79 45.55 0.14
CA ASP A 250 18.40 46.22 -1.11
C ASP A 250 16.93 46.08 -1.51
N GLY A 251 16.11 45.40 -0.71
CA GLY A 251 14.69 45.18 -0.98
C GLY A 251 14.39 44.15 -2.08
N SER A 252 15.37 43.41 -2.57
CA SER A 252 15.17 42.39 -3.62
C SER A 252 14.34 41.23 -3.10
N MET A 253 13.38 40.75 -3.92
CA MET A 253 12.53 39.63 -3.61
C MET A 253 13.31 38.31 -3.72
N ALA A 254 13.27 37.49 -2.67
CA ALA A 254 13.88 36.19 -2.64
C ALA A 254 13.17 35.17 -3.55
N SER A 255 13.93 34.29 -4.16
CA SER A 255 13.45 33.10 -4.90
C SER A 255 14.36 31.92 -4.66
N GLY A 256 13.85 30.69 -4.73
CA GLY A 256 14.62 29.49 -4.39
C GLY A 256 14.87 29.37 -2.88
N LEU A 257 15.96 28.70 -2.50
CA LEU A 257 16.39 28.54 -1.11
C LEU A 257 17.10 29.82 -0.64
N ASN A 258 16.58 30.43 0.41
CA ASN A 258 17.13 31.66 0.98
C ASN A 258 17.17 31.60 2.51
N GLU A 259 18.18 32.22 3.08
CA GLU A 259 18.32 32.37 4.52
C GLU A 259 17.69 33.70 4.98
N CYS A 260 16.62 33.59 5.76
CA CYS A 260 15.88 34.73 6.26
C CYS A 260 16.13 34.88 7.77
N ASN A 261 16.94 35.88 8.17
CA ASN A 261 17.34 36.09 9.56
C ASN A 261 17.98 34.84 10.23
N GLY A 262 18.83 34.10 9.49
CA GLY A 262 19.51 32.91 10.02
C GLY A 262 18.67 31.63 9.97
N THR A 263 17.52 31.64 9.28
CA THR A 263 16.64 30.47 9.10
C THR A 263 16.38 30.27 7.61
N PRO A 264 16.58 29.04 7.08
CA PRO A 264 16.35 28.75 5.67
C PRO A 264 14.86 28.61 5.35
N TYR A 265 14.43 29.22 4.25
CA TYR A 265 13.11 29.11 3.65
C TYR A 265 13.23 28.90 2.15
N ILE A 266 12.19 28.37 1.54
CA ILE A 266 12.13 28.20 0.09
C ILE A 266 10.99 29.05 -0.47
N PHE A 267 11.31 29.78 -1.54
CA PHE A 267 10.38 30.60 -2.29
C PHE A 267 10.25 30.05 -3.72
N ASN A 268 9.05 30.05 -4.23
CA ASN A 268 8.82 29.61 -5.60
C ASN A 268 9.32 30.69 -6.63
N GLY A 269 9.21 30.38 -7.91
CA GLY A 269 9.65 31.33 -8.97
C GLY A 269 8.90 32.65 -8.99
N SER A 270 7.75 32.79 -8.32
CA SER A 270 7.03 34.06 -8.14
C SER A 270 7.37 34.74 -6.82
N GLY A 271 8.35 34.25 -6.06
CA GLY A 271 8.78 34.79 -4.77
C GLY A 271 7.90 34.43 -3.59
N ALA A 272 6.81 33.67 -3.78
CA ALA A 272 5.96 33.27 -2.68
C ALA A 272 6.61 32.12 -1.88
N MET A 273 6.61 32.25 -0.54
CA MET A 273 7.12 31.23 0.38
C MET A 273 6.37 29.90 0.20
N ILE A 274 7.12 28.83 0.08
CA ILE A 274 6.58 27.46 0.05
C ILE A 274 6.26 27.04 1.49
N SER A 275 5.06 26.48 1.71
CA SER A 275 4.63 25.92 3.00
C SER A 275 3.75 24.70 2.82
N SER A 276 3.78 23.78 3.80
CA SER A 276 3.01 22.52 3.83
C SER A 276 3.19 21.63 2.59
N GLN A 277 4.35 21.65 1.96
CA GLN A 277 4.61 20.88 0.74
C GLN A 277 6.09 20.62 0.49
N TRP A 278 6.32 19.68 -0.44
CA TRP A 278 7.65 19.41 -0.97
C TRP A 278 8.11 20.50 -1.93
N ALA A 279 9.40 20.77 -1.90
CA ALA A 279 10.08 21.67 -2.83
C ALA A 279 11.34 21.02 -3.39
N LEU A 280 11.55 21.12 -4.68
CA LEU A 280 12.77 20.71 -5.37
C LEU A 280 13.61 21.95 -5.69
N VAL A 281 14.81 22.02 -5.10
CA VAL A 281 15.76 23.12 -5.34
C VAL A 281 17.12 22.49 -5.59
N ASP A 282 17.78 22.84 -6.67
CA ASP A 282 19.11 22.36 -7.06
C ASP A 282 19.24 20.82 -6.98
N ASN A 283 18.23 20.14 -7.50
CA ASN A 283 18.12 18.67 -7.52
C ASN A 283 17.96 18.01 -6.12
N ASN A 284 17.73 18.78 -5.07
CA ASN A 284 17.48 18.30 -3.70
C ASN A 284 16.04 18.55 -3.30
N TRP A 285 15.43 17.54 -2.66
CA TRP A 285 14.10 17.65 -2.11
C TRP A 285 14.13 18.15 -0.67
N TYR A 286 13.26 19.08 -0.38
CA TYR A 286 13.01 19.67 0.94
C TYR A 286 11.52 19.59 1.25
N TYR A 287 11.17 19.61 2.51
CA TYR A 287 9.80 19.76 2.94
C TYR A 287 9.65 20.96 3.85
N ALA A 288 8.78 21.89 3.48
CA ALA A 288 8.43 23.04 4.29
C ALA A 288 7.16 22.75 5.11
N ASP A 289 7.18 23.04 6.41
CA ASP A 289 6.03 22.93 7.29
C ASP A 289 4.97 24.03 7.02
N SER A 290 3.91 24.10 7.82
CA SER A 290 2.85 25.10 7.69
C SER A 290 3.33 26.55 7.85
N ASN A 291 4.48 26.75 8.50
CA ASN A 291 5.09 28.06 8.70
C ASN A 291 6.20 28.37 7.68
N GLY A 292 6.42 27.44 6.74
CA GLY A 292 7.49 27.53 5.75
C GLY A 292 8.85 27.05 6.26
N LEU A 293 8.96 26.60 7.52
CA LEU A 293 10.22 26.10 8.08
C LEU A 293 10.60 24.76 7.44
N LEU A 294 11.86 24.63 7.04
CA LEU A 294 12.35 23.38 6.47
C LEU A 294 12.45 22.29 7.53
N HIS A 295 11.82 21.16 7.24
CA HIS A 295 11.81 20.01 8.14
C HIS A 295 13.19 19.35 8.19
N GLY A 296 13.60 18.90 9.41
CA GLY A 296 14.77 18.06 9.64
C GLY A 296 14.41 16.87 10.51
N GLY A 297 14.97 15.69 10.21
CA GLY A 297 14.65 14.44 10.89
C GLY A 297 13.52 13.66 10.24
N TRP A 298 12.85 12.82 11.02
CA TRP A 298 11.76 11.96 10.53
C TRP A 298 10.49 12.75 10.24
N LEU A 299 9.92 12.54 9.06
CA LEU A 299 8.69 13.15 8.58
C LEU A 299 7.70 12.06 8.14
N LEU A 300 6.52 12.04 8.75
CA LEU A 300 5.41 11.17 8.32
C LEU A 300 4.43 11.96 7.45
N LEU A 301 4.30 11.54 6.20
CA LEU A 301 3.30 12.10 5.28
C LEU A 301 2.43 10.98 4.73
N GLY A 302 1.14 11.03 5.02
CA GLY A 302 0.23 9.92 4.74
C GLY A 302 0.66 8.68 5.53
N ASN A 303 1.02 7.60 4.81
CA ASN A 303 1.48 6.35 5.41
C ASN A 303 2.98 6.10 5.18
N SER A 304 3.72 7.07 4.69
CA SER A 304 5.14 6.94 4.36
C SER A 304 5.99 7.82 5.26
N TRP A 305 7.06 7.22 5.79
CA TRP A 305 8.08 7.94 6.52
C TRP A 305 9.17 8.40 5.55
N TYR A 306 9.66 9.60 5.76
CA TYR A 306 10.79 10.20 5.06
C TYR A 306 11.80 10.66 6.11
N TYR A 307 13.05 10.76 5.73
CA TYR A 307 14.07 11.34 6.58
C TYR A 307 14.79 12.47 5.85
N LEU A 308 14.76 13.64 6.46
CA LEU A 308 15.47 14.81 5.97
C LEU A 308 16.67 15.05 6.90
N ASP A 309 17.84 15.28 6.34
CA ASP A 309 19.03 15.55 7.14
C ASP A 309 18.84 16.79 8.03
N PRO A 310 19.04 16.70 9.36
CA PRO A 310 18.74 17.81 10.25
C PRO A 310 19.61 19.06 10.03
N GLY A 311 20.77 18.92 9.38
CA GLY A 311 21.68 20.03 9.14
C GLY A 311 21.43 20.71 7.80
N SER A 312 21.26 19.93 6.75
CA SER A 312 21.03 20.45 5.39
C SER A 312 19.56 20.53 5.02
N HIS A 313 18.65 19.89 5.76
CA HIS A 313 17.23 19.73 5.46
C HIS A 313 16.92 18.98 4.16
N ILE A 314 17.91 18.34 3.54
CA ILE A 314 17.76 17.58 2.31
C ILE A 314 17.15 16.21 2.60
N MET A 315 16.16 15.80 1.82
CA MET A 315 15.59 14.45 1.88
C MET A 315 16.63 13.42 1.45
N LEU A 316 16.86 12.42 2.31
CA LEU A 316 17.78 11.34 2.01
C LEU A 316 17.13 10.24 1.18
N THR A 317 17.96 9.55 0.39
CA THR A 317 17.63 8.34 -0.37
C THR A 317 18.76 7.31 -0.20
N GLY A 318 18.48 6.01 -0.44
CA GLY A 318 19.44 4.95 -0.20
C GLY A 318 19.61 4.62 1.29
N PHE A 319 20.76 4.08 1.66
CA PHE A 319 21.08 3.81 3.07
C PHE A 319 21.35 5.10 3.85
N ALA A 320 20.68 5.21 4.97
CA ALA A 320 20.84 6.33 5.90
C ALA A 320 21.07 5.80 7.33
N GLN A 321 22.14 6.28 7.98
CA GLN A 321 22.39 6.00 9.39
C GLN A 321 21.67 7.06 10.24
N VAL A 322 20.69 6.64 11.05
CA VAL A 322 19.96 7.53 11.94
C VAL A 322 20.08 7.01 13.37
N GLY A 323 20.84 7.74 14.18
CA GLY A 323 21.22 7.27 15.51
C GLY A 323 22.04 5.96 15.43
N SER A 324 21.61 4.92 16.12
CA SER A 324 22.27 3.61 16.12
C SER A 324 21.72 2.63 15.05
N SER A 325 20.76 3.04 14.24
CA SER A 325 20.09 2.15 13.27
C SER A 325 20.29 2.62 11.85
N ALA A 326 20.52 1.69 10.92
CA ALA A 326 20.51 1.94 9.50
C ALA A 326 19.08 1.77 8.95
N TYR A 327 18.73 2.60 8.00
CA TYR A 327 17.45 2.58 7.27
C TYR A 327 17.71 2.60 5.77
N PHE A 328 16.77 2.09 5.00
CA PHE A 328 16.80 2.23 3.55
C PHE A 328 15.65 3.10 3.09
N LEU A 329 16.01 4.20 2.43
CA LEU A 329 15.08 5.17 1.86
C LEU A 329 15.06 4.94 0.35
N THR A 330 13.90 4.68 -0.20
CA THR A 330 13.74 4.43 -1.64
C THR A 330 14.18 5.64 -2.48
N SER A 331 14.25 5.50 -3.78
CA SER A 331 14.53 6.63 -4.68
C SER A 331 13.50 7.77 -4.59
N SER A 332 12.31 7.49 -4.07
CA SER A 332 11.29 8.51 -3.76
C SER A 332 11.46 9.12 -2.36
N GLY A 333 12.47 8.72 -1.59
CA GLY A 333 12.71 9.12 -0.20
C GLY A 333 11.89 8.39 0.84
N ALA A 334 10.92 7.56 0.43
CA ALA A 334 10.09 6.83 1.38
C ALA A 334 10.88 5.72 2.08
N MET A 335 10.75 5.62 3.41
CA MET A 335 11.35 4.57 4.20
C MET A 335 10.82 3.19 3.80
N ALA A 336 11.71 2.29 3.45
CA ALA A 336 11.37 0.93 3.07
C ALA A 336 11.15 0.04 4.31
N THR A 337 10.29 -0.96 4.16
CA THR A 337 10.08 -2.06 5.11
C THR A 337 10.04 -3.39 4.37
N GLY A 338 10.42 -4.48 5.03
CA GLY A 338 10.53 -5.78 4.38
C GLY A 338 11.83 -5.93 3.59
N TRP A 339 11.81 -6.74 2.53
CA TRP A 339 12.98 -6.97 1.70
C TRP A 339 13.29 -5.76 0.81
N VAL A 340 14.54 -5.34 0.82
CA VAL A 340 15.09 -4.25 0.00
C VAL A 340 16.34 -4.73 -0.71
N ILE A 341 16.57 -4.21 -1.91
CA ILE A 341 17.77 -4.52 -2.70
C ILE A 341 18.54 -3.23 -2.99
N ASP A 342 19.84 -3.28 -2.78
CA ASP A 342 20.76 -2.21 -3.12
C ASP A 342 22.02 -2.80 -3.77
N ASP A 343 22.37 -2.31 -4.93
CA ASP A 343 23.49 -2.80 -5.75
C ASP A 343 23.56 -4.34 -5.83
N GLY A 344 22.41 -4.98 -6.09
CA GLY A 344 22.31 -6.45 -6.22
C GLY A 344 22.31 -7.22 -4.90
N THR A 345 22.51 -6.57 -3.76
CA THR A 345 22.53 -7.18 -2.44
C THR A 345 21.18 -6.98 -1.72
N TRP A 346 20.65 -8.06 -1.17
CA TRP A 346 19.40 -8.02 -0.41
C TRP A 346 19.62 -7.74 1.07
N TYR A 347 18.72 -6.94 1.62
CA TYR A 347 18.63 -6.61 3.04
C TYR A 347 17.19 -6.74 3.51
N PHE A 348 16.99 -6.79 4.81
CA PHE A 348 15.64 -6.80 5.38
C PHE A 348 15.46 -5.67 6.39
N ALA A 349 14.49 -4.81 6.12
CA ALA A 349 14.05 -3.75 7.02
C ALA A 349 12.86 -4.23 7.86
N ALA A 350 12.92 -4.05 9.17
CA ALA A 350 11.80 -4.34 10.07
C ALA A 350 10.60 -3.43 9.78
N SER A 351 9.47 -3.68 10.43
CA SER A 351 8.29 -2.80 10.37
C SER A 351 8.57 -1.37 10.88
N SER A 352 9.61 -1.20 11.70
CA SER A 352 10.12 0.11 12.13
C SER A 352 11.01 0.79 11.08
N GLY A 353 11.29 0.13 9.95
CA GLY A 353 12.23 0.56 8.92
C GLY A 353 13.69 0.23 9.21
N ALA A 354 14.05 -0.16 10.42
CA ALA A 354 15.45 -0.47 10.77
C ALA A 354 15.95 -1.73 10.05
N ILE A 355 17.08 -1.64 9.38
CA ILE A 355 17.76 -2.76 8.74
C ILE A 355 18.16 -3.77 9.81
N GLN A 356 17.84 -5.02 9.58
CA GLN A 356 18.13 -6.12 10.49
C GLN A 356 19.52 -6.70 10.20
N GLN A 357 20.20 -7.13 11.26
CA GLN A 357 21.55 -7.71 11.20
C GLN A 357 21.64 -8.89 12.17
N GLY A 358 22.51 -9.85 11.89
CA GLY A 358 22.84 -10.96 12.77
C GLY A 358 21.64 -11.81 13.18
N ARG A 359 20.69 -12.06 12.27
CA ARG A 359 19.48 -12.83 12.59
C ARG A 359 18.85 -13.57 11.43
N TRP A 360 18.09 -14.55 11.79
CA TRP A 360 17.25 -15.32 10.89
C TRP A 360 15.94 -14.59 10.61
N ILE A 361 15.57 -14.52 9.32
CA ILE A 361 14.28 -13.98 8.84
C ILE A 361 13.50 -15.11 8.19
N LYS A 362 12.28 -15.34 8.65
CA LYS A 362 11.35 -16.25 7.98
C LYS A 362 10.47 -15.46 7.02
N SER A 363 10.55 -15.83 5.74
CA SER A 363 9.70 -15.23 4.70
C SER A 363 9.08 -16.34 3.87
N GLY A 364 7.73 -16.43 3.91
CA GLY A 364 7.04 -17.57 3.35
C GLY A 364 7.41 -18.88 4.03
N SER A 365 7.82 -19.89 3.25
CA SER A 365 8.28 -21.20 3.75
C SER A 365 9.78 -21.25 4.04
N SER A 366 10.54 -20.22 3.65
CA SER A 366 12.01 -20.24 3.68
C SER A 366 12.57 -19.37 4.79
N TRP A 367 13.75 -19.75 5.28
CA TRP A 367 14.55 -18.97 6.21
C TRP A 367 15.69 -18.31 5.46
N TYR A 368 16.09 -17.12 5.91
CA TYR A 368 17.16 -16.29 5.37
C TYR A 368 18.02 -15.79 6.52
N TYR A 369 19.33 -15.77 6.37
CA TYR A 369 20.23 -15.21 7.38
C TYR A 369 20.80 -13.87 6.93
N LEU A 370 20.77 -12.91 7.82
CA LEU A 370 21.33 -11.59 7.61
C LEU A 370 22.67 -11.48 8.33
N ASP A 371 23.67 -11.05 7.61
CA ASP A 371 25.05 -10.89 8.11
C ASP A 371 25.09 -10.00 9.35
N GLU A 372 25.94 -10.36 10.31
CA GLU A 372 26.01 -9.72 11.62
C GLU A 372 26.49 -8.27 11.57
N VAL A 373 27.30 -7.92 10.57
CA VAL A 373 27.93 -6.60 10.45
C VAL A 373 27.25 -5.76 9.39
N SER A 374 27.08 -6.30 8.20
CA SER A 374 26.54 -5.57 7.06
C SER A 374 25.01 -5.59 6.98
N GLY A 375 24.35 -6.59 7.58
CA GLY A 375 22.92 -6.85 7.39
C GLY A 375 22.57 -7.44 6.02
N ALA A 376 23.55 -7.72 5.16
CA ALA A 376 23.35 -8.32 3.86
C ALA A 376 22.83 -9.76 3.99
N MET A 377 21.90 -10.15 3.13
CA MET A 377 21.41 -11.53 3.06
C MET A 377 22.57 -12.47 2.64
N ARG A 378 22.81 -13.50 3.43
CA ARG A 378 23.84 -14.49 3.17
C ARG A 378 23.43 -15.46 2.07
N ILE A 379 24.39 -15.78 1.20
CA ILE A 379 24.31 -16.81 0.16
C ILE A 379 25.55 -17.70 0.28
N GLY A 380 25.50 -18.92 -0.26
CA GLY A 380 26.58 -19.88 -0.15
C GLY A 380 26.72 -20.46 1.26
N GLU A 381 27.92 -20.89 1.63
CA GLU A 381 28.25 -21.44 2.93
C GLU A 381 28.62 -20.35 3.94
N TYR A 382 28.14 -20.47 5.17
CA TYR A 382 28.48 -19.59 6.29
C TYR A 382 28.27 -20.29 7.63
N THR A 383 28.82 -19.70 8.71
CA THR A 383 28.71 -20.23 10.07
C THR A 383 27.97 -19.23 10.96
N VAL A 384 27.03 -19.74 11.76
CA VAL A 384 26.31 -18.98 12.80
C VAL A 384 26.41 -19.80 14.08
N ASP A 385 26.85 -19.20 15.17
CA ASP A 385 27.00 -19.85 16.48
C ASP A 385 27.71 -21.23 16.41
N ASN A 386 28.80 -21.30 15.68
CA ASN A 386 29.58 -22.52 15.42
C ASN A 386 28.86 -23.61 14.60
N THR A 387 27.72 -23.33 14.03
CA THR A 387 26.96 -24.23 13.15
C THR A 387 27.10 -23.80 11.70
N ARG A 388 27.46 -24.72 10.81
CA ARG A 388 27.56 -24.45 9.36
C ARG A 388 26.17 -24.50 8.73
N TYR A 389 25.92 -23.57 7.84
CA TYR A 389 24.71 -23.44 7.03
C TYR A 389 25.06 -23.17 5.58
N TYR A 390 24.09 -23.38 4.70
CA TYR A 390 24.17 -23.01 3.29
C TYR A 390 22.88 -22.34 2.85
N SER A 391 23.01 -21.25 2.14
CA SER A 391 21.88 -20.60 1.46
C SER A 391 22.10 -20.61 -0.05
N PHE A 392 21.05 -20.95 -0.80
CA PHE A 392 21.06 -20.90 -2.26
C PHE A 392 21.24 -19.46 -2.77
N ASP A 393 21.45 -19.28 -4.08
CA ASP A 393 21.56 -17.94 -4.71
C ASP A 393 20.31 -17.06 -4.46
N SER A 394 19.17 -17.67 -4.19
CA SER A 394 17.95 -16.98 -3.76
C SER A 394 18.01 -16.45 -2.33
N GLY A 395 19.07 -16.74 -1.56
CA GLY A 395 19.20 -16.50 -0.14
C GLY A 395 18.45 -17.50 0.76
N ALA A 396 17.60 -18.34 0.19
CA ALA A 396 16.85 -19.32 0.97
C ALA A 396 17.80 -20.36 1.59
N MET A 397 17.70 -20.55 2.90
CA MET A 397 18.49 -21.54 3.63
C MET A 397 18.15 -22.95 3.13
N ALA A 398 19.16 -23.72 2.81
CA ALA A 398 19.03 -25.13 2.49
C ALA A 398 18.52 -25.90 3.71
N SER A 399 17.59 -26.80 3.49
CA SER A 399 17.09 -27.72 4.54
C SER A 399 16.58 -29.01 3.93
N SER A 400 16.81 -30.11 4.62
CA SER A 400 16.43 -31.46 4.19
C SER A 400 16.92 -31.80 2.76
N CYS A 401 18.13 -31.42 2.44
CA CYS A 401 18.73 -31.67 1.13
C CYS A 401 20.26 -31.84 1.22
N TRP A 402 20.82 -32.48 0.20
CA TRP A 402 22.27 -32.60 0.03
C TRP A 402 22.85 -31.32 -0.59
N ILE A 403 24.03 -30.90 -0.09
CA ILE A 403 24.76 -29.73 -0.56
C ILE A 403 26.19 -30.16 -0.93
N ASN A 404 26.57 -29.92 -2.18
CA ASN A 404 27.92 -30.14 -2.65
C ASN A 404 28.78 -28.92 -2.29
N LEU A 405 29.79 -29.14 -1.48
CA LEU A 405 30.72 -28.13 -1.02
C LEU A 405 32.15 -28.47 -1.54
N SER A 406 33.09 -27.55 -1.37
CA SER A 406 34.46 -27.74 -1.80
C SER A 406 35.20 -28.82 -1.02
N ASP A 407 34.73 -29.13 0.19
CA ASP A 407 35.31 -30.11 1.13
C ASP A 407 34.56 -31.46 1.14
N GLY A 408 33.52 -31.61 0.33
CA GLY A 408 32.72 -32.83 0.22
C GLY A 408 31.21 -32.54 0.10
N VAL A 409 30.40 -33.55 0.40
CA VAL A 409 28.93 -33.44 0.37
C VAL A 409 28.40 -33.45 1.78
N SER A 410 27.60 -32.43 2.14
CA SER A 410 26.98 -32.32 3.46
C SER A 410 25.47 -32.42 3.38
N TRP A 411 24.83 -33.02 4.39
CA TRP A 411 23.38 -33.01 4.56
C TRP A 411 22.95 -31.77 5.34
N ALA A 412 22.14 -30.91 4.73
CA ALA A 412 21.44 -29.86 5.45
C ALA A 412 20.23 -30.50 6.15
N ASN A 413 20.21 -30.53 7.47
CA ASN A 413 19.11 -31.12 8.23
C ASN A 413 17.84 -30.26 8.14
N SER A 414 16.77 -30.64 8.81
CA SER A 414 15.48 -29.90 8.80
C SER A 414 15.58 -28.49 9.38
N SER A 415 16.56 -28.23 10.24
CA SER A 415 16.85 -26.90 10.79
C SER A 415 17.89 -26.10 9.95
N GLY A 416 18.41 -26.71 8.88
CA GLY A 416 19.40 -26.11 7.98
C GLY A 416 20.86 -26.34 8.37
N ALA A 417 21.11 -26.91 9.55
CA ALA A 417 22.49 -27.22 9.98
C ALA A 417 23.12 -28.29 9.08
N LEU A 418 24.31 -28.00 8.58
CA LEU A 418 25.07 -28.96 7.76
C LEU A 418 25.72 -30.05 8.63
N SER A 419 25.67 -31.29 8.15
CA SER A 419 26.51 -32.37 8.69
C SER A 419 28.00 -32.11 8.40
N ASP A 420 28.85 -32.89 9.05
CA ASP A 420 30.23 -33.00 8.58
C ASP A 420 30.24 -33.43 7.12
N PRO A 421 31.20 -32.95 6.31
CA PRO A 421 31.28 -33.29 4.91
C PRO A 421 31.64 -34.78 4.75
N LEU A 422 30.95 -35.45 3.86
CA LEU A 422 31.19 -36.81 3.48
C LEU A 422 32.04 -36.85 2.20
N PRO A 423 32.98 -37.80 2.08
CA PRO A 423 33.64 -38.08 0.82
C PRO A 423 32.62 -38.50 -0.24
N THR A 424 32.99 -38.45 -1.50
CA THR A 424 32.14 -38.87 -2.61
C THR A 424 32.75 -40.06 -3.33
N SER A 425 31.87 -41.02 -3.71
CA SER A 425 32.20 -42.11 -4.60
C SER A 425 32.55 -41.65 -6.02
N SER A 426 32.98 -42.55 -6.87
CA SER A 426 33.31 -42.24 -8.26
C SER A 426 32.14 -41.72 -9.11
N ASP A 427 30.91 -41.98 -8.71
CA ASP A 427 29.66 -41.48 -9.34
C ASP A 427 29.13 -40.18 -8.68
N GLY A 428 29.83 -39.66 -7.67
CA GLY A 428 29.48 -38.44 -6.97
C GLY A 428 28.51 -38.65 -5.79
N SER A 429 28.13 -39.86 -5.46
CA SER A 429 27.28 -40.16 -4.28
C SER A 429 28.09 -40.01 -2.99
N PRO A 430 27.48 -39.52 -1.88
CA PRO A 430 28.12 -39.48 -0.59
C PRO A 430 28.48 -40.90 -0.12
N GLU A 431 29.67 -41.08 0.44
CA GLU A 431 30.09 -42.35 1.01
C GLU A 431 30.20 -42.29 2.54
N VAL A 432 29.82 -43.38 3.20
CA VAL A 432 29.98 -43.56 4.66
C VAL A 432 30.88 -44.70 4.97
N ALA A 433 31.88 -44.43 5.80
CA ALA A 433 32.80 -45.41 6.32
C ALA A 433 32.91 -45.27 7.85
N ASP A 434 33.27 -46.35 8.52
CA ASP A 434 33.59 -46.29 9.94
C ASP A 434 34.83 -45.44 10.17
N SER A 435 34.75 -44.50 11.10
CA SER A 435 35.87 -43.61 11.42
C SER A 435 37.07 -44.31 12.05
N ALA A 436 36.90 -45.51 12.55
CA ALA A 436 37.93 -46.25 13.25
C ALA A 436 38.83 -47.07 12.30
N ASP A 437 38.28 -47.68 11.26
CA ASP A 437 38.98 -48.59 10.37
C ASP A 437 38.76 -48.35 8.88
N SER A 438 37.98 -47.31 8.55
CA SER A 438 37.58 -46.96 7.15
C SER A 438 36.78 -48.07 6.46
N SER A 439 36.17 -49.02 7.21
CA SER A 439 35.26 -49.98 6.64
C SER A 439 33.98 -49.34 6.19
N LEU A 440 33.41 -49.77 5.08
CA LEU A 440 32.15 -49.24 4.55
C LEU A 440 30.98 -49.68 5.44
N LEU A 441 29.99 -48.80 5.66
CA LEU A 441 28.86 -49.03 6.51
C LEU A 441 27.58 -49.26 5.68
N PRO A 442 27.32 -50.53 5.20
CA PRO A 442 26.08 -50.79 4.47
C PRO A 442 24.84 -50.87 5.38
N GLY A 443 23.71 -50.49 4.85
CA GLY A 443 22.42 -50.60 5.54
C GLY A 443 21.79 -49.25 5.90
N VAL A 444 20.97 -49.26 6.94
CA VAL A 444 20.28 -48.06 7.43
C VAL A 444 21.25 -47.23 8.26
N ILE A 445 21.48 -45.98 7.85
CA ILE A 445 22.43 -45.07 8.48
C ILE A 445 21.75 -43.74 8.86
N HIS A 446 22.29 -43.07 9.87
CA HIS A 446 21.79 -41.76 10.33
C HIS A 446 22.81 -40.66 9.98
N ILE A 447 22.36 -39.63 9.30
CA ILE A 447 23.17 -38.45 9.00
C ILE A 447 22.38 -37.21 9.40
N GLY A 448 22.86 -36.52 10.43
CA GLY A 448 22.09 -35.43 11.03
C GLY A 448 20.75 -35.95 11.62
N ASP A 449 19.66 -35.32 11.20
CA ASP A 449 18.29 -35.71 11.63
C ASP A 449 17.58 -36.65 10.65
N ALA A 450 18.24 -37.08 9.59
CA ALA A 450 17.68 -37.91 8.54
C ALA A 450 18.29 -39.33 8.53
N VAL A 451 17.55 -40.25 7.94
CA VAL A 451 17.92 -41.65 7.84
C VAL A 451 17.99 -42.04 6.38
N PHE A 452 19.06 -42.69 6.00
CA PHE A 452 19.37 -43.09 4.64
C PHE A 452 19.66 -44.58 4.55
N TYR A 453 19.76 -45.09 3.34
CA TYR A 453 20.26 -46.41 3.07
C TYR A 453 21.58 -46.33 2.32
N ALA A 454 22.63 -46.96 2.81
CA ALA A 454 23.88 -47.16 2.13
C ALA A 454 23.98 -48.57 1.54
N ASP A 455 24.51 -48.68 0.35
CA ASP A 455 24.71 -49.98 -0.29
C ASP A 455 25.93 -50.74 0.27
N ALA A 456 26.25 -51.90 -0.31
CA ALA A 456 27.39 -52.71 0.12
C ALA A 456 28.77 -52.03 -0.05
N ASN A 457 28.83 -50.97 -0.82
CA ASN A 457 30.03 -50.18 -1.04
C ASN A 457 30.04 -48.89 -0.21
N GLY A 458 29.10 -48.72 0.73
CA GLY A 458 28.95 -47.53 1.56
C GLY A 458 28.35 -46.35 0.84
N ALA A 459 27.98 -46.45 -0.44
CA ALA A 459 27.38 -45.36 -1.20
C ALA A 459 25.94 -45.11 -0.71
N VAL A 460 25.67 -43.87 -0.31
CA VAL A 460 24.36 -43.45 0.22
C VAL A 460 23.38 -43.23 -0.95
N ASN A 461 22.23 -43.89 -0.88
CA ASN A 461 21.15 -43.65 -1.83
C ASN A 461 20.57 -42.26 -1.65
N VAL A 462 20.71 -41.43 -2.67
CA VAL A 462 20.19 -40.05 -2.71
C VAL A 462 18.95 -39.91 -3.56
N GLU A 463 18.49 -40.98 -4.21
CA GLU A 463 17.34 -40.99 -5.09
C GLU A 463 16.05 -41.38 -4.38
N SER A 464 14.92 -40.97 -4.95
CA SER A 464 13.60 -41.37 -4.46
C SER A 464 13.19 -42.74 -5.00
N GLY A 465 12.39 -43.46 -4.21
CA GLY A 465 11.75 -44.69 -4.65
C GLY A 465 12.02 -45.88 -3.76
N TRP A 466 11.76 -47.05 -4.34
CA TRP A 466 11.96 -48.32 -3.64
C TRP A 466 13.41 -48.77 -3.68
N ILE A 467 13.93 -49.08 -2.53
CA ILE A 467 15.28 -49.63 -2.36
C ILE A 467 15.13 -51.10 -1.93
N MET A 468 15.76 -52.01 -2.67
CA MET A 468 15.81 -53.43 -2.36
C MET A 468 17.18 -53.78 -1.75
N SER A 469 17.15 -54.29 -0.56
CA SER A 469 18.34 -54.86 0.09
C SER A 469 18.18 -56.38 0.23
N LYS A 470 19.27 -57.11 -0.09
CA LYS A 470 19.32 -58.53 0.25
C LYS A 470 19.78 -58.69 1.69
N ASP A 471 19.08 -59.51 2.46
CA ASP A 471 19.50 -59.81 3.81
C ASP A 471 20.78 -60.69 3.77
N ALA A 472 21.86 -60.22 4.39
CA ALA A 472 23.11 -60.95 4.43
C ALA A 472 23.01 -62.31 5.12
N SER A 473 22.00 -62.54 5.93
CA SER A 473 21.71 -63.76 6.67
C SER A 473 20.73 -64.71 5.96
N ASP A 474 19.97 -64.22 4.97
CA ASP A 474 18.98 -64.96 4.19
C ASP A 474 18.91 -64.44 2.75
N GLU A 475 19.70 -65.02 1.85
CA GLU A 475 19.75 -64.65 0.43
C GLU A 475 18.40 -64.82 -0.30
N THR A 476 17.40 -65.45 0.32
CA THR A 476 16.08 -65.68 -0.25
C THR A 476 15.08 -64.58 0.16
N SER A 477 15.41 -63.72 1.14
CA SER A 477 14.54 -62.70 1.70
C SER A 477 14.99 -61.32 1.21
N ASN A 478 14.16 -60.68 0.38
CA ASN A 478 14.33 -59.26 -0.03
C ASN A 478 13.71 -58.33 1.01
N THR A 479 14.51 -57.46 1.56
CA THR A 479 14.02 -56.37 2.40
C THR A 479 13.83 -55.10 1.55
N TRP A 480 12.69 -54.44 1.68
CA TRP A 480 12.36 -53.23 0.95
C TRP A 480 12.29 -52.02 1.87
N TYR A 481 12.79 -50.91 1.36
CA TYR A 481 12.69 -49.60 1.97
C TYR A 481 12.10 -48.60 0.94
N TYR A 482 11.61 -47.46 1.41
CA TYR A 482 11.11 -46.44 0.54
C TYR A 482 11.74 -45.08 0.89
N ALA A 483 12.34 -44.40 -0.08
CA ALA A 483 13.01 -43.15 0.07
C ALA A 483 12.26 -41.99 -0.60
N SER A 484 12.35 -40.79 -0.01
CA SER A 484 11.89 -39.53 -0.60
C SER A 484 12.84 -39.03 -1.69
N SER A 485 12.49 -37.87 -2.29
CA SER A 485 13.26 -37.25 -3.39
C SER A 485 14.73 -36.95 -3.10
N ASN A 486 15.14 -36.95 -1.85
CA ASN A 486 16.54 -36.72 -1.45
C ASN A 486 17.16 -37.96 -0.78
N GLY A 487 16.62 -39.14 -1.04
CA GLY A 487 17.11 -40.39 -0.49
C GLY A 487 16.72 -40.68 0.97
N VAL A 488 16.03 -39.77 1.65
CA VAL A 488 15.61 -39.92 3.05
C VAL A 488 14.58 -41.03 3.18
N LEU A 489 14.89 -42.08 3.95
CA LEU A 489 13.98 -43.16 4.22
C LEU A 489 12.72 -42.72 4.92
N LYS A 490 11.59 -43.23 4.48
CA LYS A 490 10.27 -42.95 5.04
C LYS A 490 9.87 -44.02 6.05
N SER A 491 9.16 -43.59 7.08
CA SER A 491 8.54 -44.47 8.05
C SER A 491 7.03 -44.24 8.14
N GLY A 492 6.27 -45.18 8.70
CA GLY A 492 4.81 -45.13 8.77
C GLY A 492 4.14 -45.39 7.42
N TRP A 493 2.91 -44.89 7.27
CA TRP A 493 2.12 -45.06 6.06
C TRP A 493 2.64 -44.23 4.88
N GLN A 494 2.85 -44.92 3.75
CA GLN A 494 3.28 -44.30 2.47
C GLN A 494 2.29 -44.67 1.36
N TYR A 495 1.79 -43.69 0.62
CA TYR A 495 0.94 -43.92 -0.54
C TYR A 495 1.77 -43.84 -1.81
N VAL A 496 1.94 -44.96 -2.48
CA VAL A 496 2.84 -45.11 -3.64
C VAL A 496 2.10 -45.81 -4.77
N ASN A 497 2.03 -45.21 -5.96
CA ASN A 497 1.44 -45.83 -7.17
C ASN A 497 0.04 -46.41 -6.95
N GLY A 498 -0.81 -45.72 -6.20
CA GLY A 498 -2.20 -46.18 -5.98
C GLY A 498 -2.42 -47.16 -4.82
N ALA A 499 -1.41 -47.52 -4.07
CA ALA A 499 -1.50 -48.43 -2.91
C ALA A 499 -0.83 -47.82 -1.68
N TRP A 500 -1.32 -48.20 -0.50
CA TRP A 500 -0.73 -47.87 0.78
C TRP A 500 0.25 -48.96 1.22
N TYR A 501 1.37 -48.54 1.79
CA TYR A 501 2.44 -49.36 2.35
C TYR A 501 2.79 -48.86 3.73
N TRP A 502 3.29 -49.75 4.60
CA TRP A 502 3.78 -49.38 5.91
C TRP A 502 5.27 -49.66 6.05
N MET A 503 6.00 -48.62 6.40
CA MET A 503 7.42 -48.68 6.74
C MET A 503 7.58 -48.66 8.24
N ASP A 504 8.21 -49.64 8.80
CA ASP A 504 8.42 -49.76 10.25
C ASP A 504 9.20 -48.58 10.81
N PRO A 505 8.68 -47.85 11.81
CA PRO A 505 9.32 -46.64 12.31
C PRO A 505 10.71 -46.83 12.94
N SER A 506 11.05 -48.05 13.36
CA SER A 506 12.32 -48.35 14.02
C SER A 506 13.36 -48.92 13.07
N THR A 507 12.94 -49.68 12.06
CA THR A 507 13.82 -50.38 11.14
C THR A 507 13.75 -49.83 9.70
N TYR A 508 12.75 -49.00 9.43
CA TYR A 508 12.41 -48.47 8.08
C TYR A 508 12.03 -49.52 7.04
N LYS A 509 11.98 -50.81 7.46
CA LYS A 509 11.64 -51.92 6.57
C LYS A 509 10.15 -51.92 6.22
N MET A 510 9.83 -52.28 4.99
CA MET A 510 8.46 -52.48 4.55
C MET A 510 7.83 -53.64 5.30
N LYS A 511 6.65 -53.42 5.89
CA LYS A 511 5.88 -54.43 6.60
C LYS A 511 5.03 -55.24 5.64
N THR A 512 4.88 -56.54 5.94
CA THR A 512 3.92 -57.48 5.34
C THR A 512 3.12 -58.20 6.44
N GLY A 513 1.96 -58.74 6.09
CA GLY A 513 1.10 -59.46 7.05
C GLY A 513 0.30 -58.49 7.95
N TRP A 514 -0.10 -58.96 9.12
CA TRP A 514 -0.88 -58.16 10.04
C TRP A 514 -0.11 -56.96 10.62
N LEU A 515 -0.75 -55.81 10.57
CA LEU A 515 -0.28 -54.56 11.17
C LEU A 515 -1.33 -54.04 12.14
N ASN A 516 -0.92 -53.80 13.39
CA ASN A 516 -1.73 -53.02 14.34
C ASN A 516 -1.14 -51.58 14.41
N ASP A 517 -1.90 -50.62 13.91
CA ASP A 517 -1.54 -49.20 14.06
C ASP A 517 -2.57 -48.55 14.99
N ARG A 518 -2.13 -48.15 16.19
CA ARG A 518 -2.92 -47.48 17.22
C ARG A 518 -4.23 -48.16 17.57
N GLY A 519 -4.24 -49.52 17.58
CA GLY A 519 -5.40 -50.31 17.90
C GLY A 519 -6.26 -50.73 16.72
N THR A 520 -5.98 -50.21 15.54
CA THR A 520 -6.65 -50.58 14.29
C THR A 520 -5.80 -51.59 13.53
N TRP A 521 -6.43 -52.69 13.07
CA TRP A 521 -5.74 -53.76 12.36
C TRP A 521 -5.89 -53.61 10.85
N TYR A 522 -4.77 -53.80 10.14
CA TYR A 522 -4.65 -53.77 8.68
C TYR A 522 -3.98 -55.08 8.19
N TRP A 523 -4.18 -55.39 6.94
CA TRP A 523 -3.46 -56.47 6.28
C TRP A 523 -2.60 -55.93 5.12
N LEU A 524 -1.30 -56.18 5.22
CA LEU A 524 -0.35 -55.87 4.20
C LEU A 524 -0.02 -57.15 3.44
N GLN A 525 -0.28 -57.13 2.13
CA GLN A 525 -0.07 -58.29 1.26
C GLN A 525 1.43 -58.64 1.17
N SER A 526 1.78 -59.78 0.55
CA SER A 526 3.18 -60.15 0.32
C SER A 526 3.96 -59.12 -0.52
N SER A 527 3.25 -58.34 -1.31
CA SER A 527 3.83 -57.17 -2.03
C SER A 527 4.03 -55.94 -1.14
N GLY A 528 3.65 -55.99 0.12
CA GLY A 528 3.59 -54.85 1.05
C GLY A 528 2.37 -53.94 0.87
N ALA A 529 1.60 -54.05 -0.21
CA ALA A 529 0.42 -53.24 -0.43
C ALA A 529 -0.70 -53.56 0.54
N MET A 530 -1.30 -52.54 1.16
CA MET A 530 -2.45 -52.69 2.05
C MET A 530 -3.68 -53.21 1.28
N PHE A 531 -4.30 -54.25 1.82
CA PHE A 531 -5.58 -54.73 1.28
C PHE A 531 -6.73 -53.88 1.81
N ALA A 532 -7.67 -53.52 0.95
CA ALA A 532 -8.82 -52.69 1.30
C ALA A 532 -10.08 -53.09 0.48
N ASN A 533 -11.23 -52.71 1.00
CA ASN A 533 -12.53 -52.75 0.35
C ASN A 533 -12.94 -54.15 -0.12
N GLY A 534 -12.99 -55.10 0.81
CA GLY A 534 -13.44 -56.46 0.45
C GLY A 534 -13.14 -57.52 1.49
N TRP A 535 -13.45 -58.77 1.10
CA TRP A 535 -13.15 -59.99 1.87
C TRP A 535 -11.82 -60.57 1.43
N LEU A 536 -11.05 -60.97 2.40
CA LEU A 536 -9.79 -61.67 2.19
C LEU A 536 -9.71 -62.92 3.11
N LYS A 537 -9.39 -64.06 2.51
CA LYS A 537 -9.13 -65.27 3.28
C LYS A 537 -7.66 -65.32 3.73
N ILE A 538 -7.43 -65.30 5.04
CA ILE A 538 -6.11 -65.35 5.65
C ILE A 538 -6.11 -66.56 6.56
N ASP A 539 -5.19 -67.50 6.35
CA ASP A 539 -5.05 -68.77 7.11
C ASP A 539 -6.39 -69.53 7.26
N GLY A 540 -7.23 -69.55 6.21
CA GLY A 540 -8.49 -70.22 6.16
C GLY A 540 -9.70 -69.48 6.75
N VAL A 541 -9.47 -68.32 7.37
CA VAL A 541 -10.49 -67.46 7.98
C VAL A 541 -10.80 -66.27 7.06
N ASP A 542 -12.07 -65.91 6.90
CA ASP A 542 -12.51 -64.78 6.13
C ASP A 542 -12.51 -63.49 6.99
N TYR A 543 -11.79 -62.48 6.51
CA TYR A 543 -11.69 -61.16 7.12
C TYR A 543 -12.24 -60.10 6.17
N TYR A 544 -13.01 -59.15 6.68
CA TYR A 544 -13.48 -58.01 5.90
C TYR A 544 -12.72 -56.75 6.24
N PHE A 545 -12.26 -56.06 5.19
CA PHE A 545 -11.58 -54.79 5.30
C PHE A 545 -12.42 -53.69 4.60
N ASN A 546 -12.59 -52.55 5.27
CA ASN A 546 -13.31 -51.42 4.71
C ASN A 546 -12.48 -50.69 3.62
N ALA A 547 -13.03 -49.62 3.05
CA ALA A 547 -12.35 -48.86 2.01
C ALA A 547 -11.05 -48.17 2.49
N SER A 548 -10.91 -47.93 3.78
CA SER A 548 -9.68 -47.41 4.40
C SER A 548 -8.66 -48.53 4.73
N GLY A 549 -8.96 -49.78 4.42
CA GLY A 549 -8.10 -50.94 4.74
C GLY A 549 -8.19 -51.45 6.17
N GLU A 550 -9.07 -50.89 6.98
CA GLU A 550 -9.25 -51.32 8.38
C GLU A 550 -10.01 -52.64 8.46
N TRP A 551 -9.48 -53.60 9.23
CA TRP A 551 -10.22 -54.85 9.53
C TRP A 551 -11.43 -54.57 10.41
N LEU A 552 -12.61 -54.94 9.92
CA LEU A 552 -13.84 -54.84 10.68
C LEU A 552 -14.09 -56.17 11.39
N ASN A 553 -14.11 -56.14 12.73
CA ASN A 553 -14.46 -57.29 13.49
C ASN A 553 -15.97 -57.57 13.38
N THR A 554 -16.35 -58.34 12.35
CA THR A 554 -17.74 -58.78 12.08
C THR A 554 -18.02 -60.16 12.62
N SER A 555 -17.16 -60.74 13.44
CA SER A 555 -17.38 -62.06 14.04
C SER A 555 -18.53 -62.04 15.05
N GLY A 556 -19.18 -63.15 15.22
CA GLY A 556 -20.29 -63.32 16.13
C GLY A 556 -21.67 -63.19 15.51
N SER A 557 -22.71 -63.13 16.34
CA SER A 557 -24.10 -62.99 15.90
C SER A 557 -24.75 -61.75 16.53
N VAL A 558 -25.84 -61.25 15.91
CA VAL A 558 -26.75 -60.22 16.45
C VAL A 558 -28.14 -60.90 16.52
N LEU A 559 -28.61 -61.17 17.70
CA LEU A 559 -29.88 -61.92 17.92
C LEU A 559 -30.03 -63.21 17.06
N GLY A 560 -28.96 -63.97 16.97
CA GLY A 560 -28.94 -65.23 16.21
C GLY A 560 -28.63 -65.09 14.70
N VAL A 561 -28.59 -63.95 14.17
CA VAL A 561 -28.15 -63.69 12.78
C VAL A 561 -26.64 -63.52 12.74
N ASN A 562 -26.00 -64.15 11.76
CA ASN A 562 -24.57 -63.92 11.52
C ASN A 562 -24.27 -62.48 11.27
N ARG A 563 -23.41 -61.88 12.09
CA ARG A 563 -23.07 -60.45 12.00
C ARG A 563 -22.49 -60.07 10.61
N SER A 564 -21.62 -60.89 10.09
CA SER A 564 -21.03 -60.66 8.77
C SER A 564 -22.07 -60.59 7.68
N SER A 565 -23.10 -61.50 7.73
CA SER A 565 -24.21 -61.46 6.78
C SER A 565 -25.03 -60.17 6.89
N LEU A 566 -25.30 -59.72 8.13
CA LEU A 566 -26.02 -58.48 8.39
C LEU A 566 -25.23 -57.28 7.94
N VAL A 567 -23.94 -57.17 8.28
CA VAL A 567 -23.08 -56.07 7.88
C VAL A 567 -22.89 -56.03 6.38
N ASN A 568 -22.69 -57.17 5.72
CA ASN A 568 -22.59 -57.25 4.26
C ASN A 568 -23.84 -56.73 3.55
N TRP A 569 -25.00 -57.17 4.02
CA TRP A 569 -26.25 -56.72 3.46
C TRP A 569 -26.39 -55.19 3.64
N LEU A 570 -26.16 -54.67 4.82
CA LEU A 570 -26.19 -53.23 5.11
C LEU A 570 -25.19 -52.45 4.20
N MET A 571 -23.95 -52.90 4.09
CA MET A 571 -22.92 -52.26 3.28
C MET A 571 -23.27 -52.23 1.79
N SER A 572 -23.86 -53.34 1.27
CA SER A 572 -24.28 -53.38 -0.13
C SER A 572 -25.40 -52.38 -0.47
N HIS A 573 -26.09 -51.86 0.55
CA HIS A 573 -27.21 -50.94 0.45
C HIS A 573 -26.89 -49.53 1.03
N GLU A 574 -25.67 -49.31 1.47
CA GLU A 574 -25.28 -48.03 2.10
C GLU A 574 -25.49 -46.82 1.18
N ASN A 575 -25.32 -47.00 -0.13
CA ASN A 575 -25.51 -45.99 -1.14
C ASN A 575 -26.80 -46.18 -1.97
N ASP A 576 -27.67 -47.11 -1.56
CA ASP A 576 -28.94 -47.36 -2.21
C ASP A 576 -29.94 -46.26 -1.83
N GLY A 577 -30.45 -45.52 -2.81
CA GLY A 577 -31.39 -44.39 -2.63
C GLY A 577 -32.73 -44.84 -2.00
N TYR A 578 -33.09 -46.12 -2.05
CA TYR A 578 -34.27 -46.65 -1.38
C TYR A 578 -34.08 -46.76 0.14
N TYR A 579 -32.88 -47.12 0.59
CA TYR A 579 -32.57 -47.24 2.00
C TYR A 579 -31.98 -45.98 2.63
N ARG A 580 -31.24 -45.19 1.88
CA ARG A 580 -30.72 -43.91 2.33
C ARG A 580 -31.49 -42.76 1.72
N GLY A 581 -31.93 -41.82 2.55
CA GLY A 581 -32.72 -40.68 2.12
C GLY A 581 -34.19 -40.97 1.91
N THR A 582 -34.65 -42.20 2.18
CA THR A 582 -36.07 -42.54 2.17
C THR A 582 -36.81 -41.73 3.21
N ARG A 583 -37.95 -41.16 2.85
CA ARG A 583 -38.76 -40.34 3.75
C ARG A 583 -39.23 -41.17 4.96
N TYR A 584 -39.11 -40.60 6.14
CA TYR A 584 -39.71 -41.16 7.35
C TYR A 584 -41.23 -41.04 7.25
N ASP A 585 -41.95 -42.18 7.57
CA ASP A 585 -43.39 -42.20 7.63
C ASP A 585 -43.85 -42.93 8.90
N THR A 586 -44.48 -42.20 9.81
CA THR A 586 -44.94 -42.72 11.09
C THR A 586 -46.16 -43.62 10.98
N HIS A 587 -46.97 -43.46 9.94
CA HIS A 587 -48.23 -44.24 9.82
C HIS A 587 -48.02 -45.62 9.25
N LEU A 588 -46.97 -45.85 8.51
CA LEU A 588 -46.74 -47.07 7.71
C LEU A 588 -45.53 -47.85 8.13
N SER A 589 -44.92 -47.44 9.20
CA SER A 589 -43.69 -48.01 9.74
C SER A 589 -43.74 -49.51 9.99
N GLN A 590 -44.93 -50.05 10.17
CA GLN A 590 -45.13 -51.46 10.44
C GLN A 590 -45.57 -52.27 9.24
N GLU A 591 -46.02 -51.62 8.16
CA GLU A 591 -46.66 -52.31 7.02
C GLU A 591 -45.78 -52.29 5.77
N THR A 592 -44.93 -51.33 5.59
CA THR A 592 -44.19 -51.16 4.33
C THR A 592 -42.70 -51.50 4.41
N CYS A 593 -42.14 -51.62 5.58
CA CYS A 593 -40.72 -51.90 5.75
C CYS A 593 -40.26 -53.23 5.15
N MET A 594 -41.17 -54.14 4.91
CA MET A 594 -40.85 -55.48 4.40
C MET A 594 -41.05 -55.62 2.90
N TYR A 595 -41.78 -54.72 2.27
CA TYR A 595 -42.20 -54.87 0.88
C TYR A 595 -41.84 -53.63 0.07
N PRO A 596 -40.74 -53.67 -0.70
CA PRO A 596 -40.31 -52.54 -1.51
C PRO A 596 -41.30 -52.26 -2.64
N LYS A 597 -41.27 -51.05 -3.19
CA LYS A 597 -42.05 -50.65 -4.34
C LYS A 597 -41.93 -51.69 -5.50
N GLY A 598 -43.05 -52.21 -5.93
CA GLY A 598 -43.14 -53.26 -6.94
C GLY A 598 -43.40 -54.66 -6.37
N ASP A 599 -43.34 -54.90 -5.06
CA ASP A 599 -43.83 -56.09 -4.42
C ASP A 599 -45.38 -56.04 -4.35
N PRO A 600 -46.11 -57.10 -4.73
CA PRO A 600 -47.57 -57.12 -4.66
C PRO A 600 -48.16 -56.81 -3.27
N ARG A 601 -47.38 -56.93 -2.25
CA ARG A 601 -47.75 -56.61 -0.87
C ARG A 601 -47.44 -55.18 -0.47
N TRP A 602 -46.84 -54.40 -1.34
CA TRP A 602 -46.55 -53.01 -1.11
C TRP A 602 -47.86 -52.19 -1.05
N ASP A 603 -47.99 -51.42 0.01
CA ASP A 603 -49.20 -50.65 0.29
C ASP A 603 -49.26 -49.27 -0.36
N GLY A 604 -48.31 -48.93 -1.24
CA GLY A 604 -48.25 -47.66 -1.94
C GLY A 604 -47.34 -46.61 -1.32
N TYR A 605 -46.74 -46.87 -0.18
CA TYR A 605 -45.89 -45.93 0.51
C TYR A 605 -44.40 -46.24 0.35
N THR A 606 -43.55 -45.24 0.37
CA THR A 606 -42.10 -45.33 0.13
C THR A 606 -41.25 -44.99 1.36
N GLY A 607 -41.88 -44.86 2.53
CA GLY A 607 -41.20 -44.52 3.79
C GLY A 607 -40.98 -45.71 4.66
N MET A 608 -40.01 -45.61 5.57
CA MET A 608 -39.82 -46.54 6.69
C MET A 608 -39.38 -45.80 7.95
N ASN A 609 -39.82 -46.27 9.11
CA ASN A 609 -39.32 -45.77 10.40
C ASN A 609 -38.10 -46.54 10.89
N CYS A 610 -37.62 -46.19 12.09
CA CYS A 610 -36.45 -46.81 12.69
C CYS A 610 -36.61 -48.33 12.90
N GLY A 611 -37.74 -48.78 13.43
CA GLY A 611 -38.04 -50.23 13.65
C GLY A 611 -38.17 -51.00 12.36
N GLY A 612 -38.81 -50.39 11.36
CA GLY A 612 -38.94 -50.93 10.02
C GLY A 612 -37.62 -51.15 9.32
N PHE A 613 -36.72 -50.20 9.39
CA PHE A 613 -35.37 -50.30 8.81
C PHE A 613 -34.59 -51.49 9.44
N VAL A 614 -34.55 -51.56 10.78
CA VAL A 614 -33.86 -52.62 11.50
C VAL A 614 -34.48 -53.97 11.15
N SER A 615 -35.82 -54.08 11.14
CA SER A 615 -36.53 -55.32 10.81
C SER A 615 -36.23 -55.81 9.42
N HIS A 616 -36.23 -54.91 8.44
CA HIS A 616 -35.95 -55.23 7.04
C HIS A 616 -34.51 -55.77 6.87
N ALA A 617 -33.53 -55.01 7.38
CA ALA A 617 -32.12 -55.43 7.33
C ALA A 617 -31.88 -56.79 8.00
N TYR A 618 -32.45 -56.99 9.19
CA TYR A 618 -32.34 -58.22 9.93
C TYR A 618 -32.92 -59.44 9.15
N MET A 619 -34.11 -59.32 8.57
CA MET A 619 -34.69 -60.39 7.74
C MET A 619 -33.86 -60.68 6.49
N LYS A 620 -33.39 -59.65 5.80
CA LYS A 620 -32.55 -59.80 4.63
C LYS A 620 -31.24 -60.52 4.94
N ALA A 621 -30.76 -60.41 6.15
CA ALA A 621 -29.60 -61.12 6.65
C ALA A 621 -29.92 -62.55 7.14
N GLY A 622 -31.14 -63.04 6.96
CA GLY A 622 -31.59 -64.40 7.34
C GLY A 622 -32.25 -64.49 8.71
N GLY A 623 -32.57 -63.33 9.30
CA GLY A 623 -33.23 -63.30 10.63
C GLY A 623 -34.73 -63.65 10.58
N ASN A 624 -35.24 -64.27 11.63
CA ASN A 624 -36.66 -64.59 11.82
C ASN A 624 -37.32 -63.52 12.70
N LEU A 625 -38.20 -62.68 12.11
CA LEU A 625 -38.93 -61.66 12.85
C LEU A 625 -40.15 -62.15 13.63
N ALA A 626 -40.64 -63.37 13.40
CA ALA A 626 -41.87 -63.82 14.00
C ALA A 626 -41.82 -63.79 15.55
N PRO A 627 -40.77 -64.26 16.21
CA PRO A 627 -40.64 -64.16 17.66
C PRO A 627 -40.60 -62.73 18.20
N ILE A 628 -39.92 -61.85 17.47
CA ILE A 628 -39.79 -60.44 17.86
C ILE A 628 -41.14 -59.68 17.67
N ALA A 629 -41.88 -60.06 16.63
CA ALA A 629 -43.23 -59.50 16.36
C ALA A 629 -44.26 -59.97 17.39
N ALA A 630 -44.05 -61.14 17.95
CA ALA A 630 -44.92 -61.70 18.99
C ALA A 630 -44.71 -61.07 20.40
N GLU A 631 -43.58 -60.37 20.61
CA GLU A 631 -43.28 -59.75 21.89
C GLU A 631 -44.22 -58.52 22.13
N GLN A 632 -44.87 -58.50 23.30
CA GLN A 632 -45.82 -57.46 23.71
C GLN A 632 -45.60 -56.90 25.14
N SER A 633 -44.75 -57.56 25.93
CA SER A 633 -44.66 -57.26 27.34
C SER A 633 -44.00 -55.94 27.70
N HIS A 634 -43.17 -55.38 26.81
CA HIS A 634 -42.37 -54.18 27.08
C HIS A 634 -42.81 -52.97 26.26
N SER A 635 -43.90 -53.10 25.48
CA SER A 635 -44.37 -51.99 24.62
C SER A 635 -45.45 -51.18 25.34
N PRO A 636 -45.32 -49.88 25.48
CA PRO A 636 -46.43 -49.03 25.97
C PRO A 636 -47.58 -48.91 24.96
N TRP A 637 -47.41 -49.40 23.73
CA TRP A 637 -48.40 -49.35 22.65
C TRP A 637 -49.09 -50.71 22.49
N SER A 638 -50.43 -50.73 22.68
CA SER A 638 -51.25 -51.93 22.58
C SER A 638 -51.55 -52.42 21.16
N GLY A 639 -50.86 -51.86 20.12
CA GLY A 639 -51.03 -52.25 18.73
C GLY A 639 -50.39 -53.60 18.43
N GLY A 640 -51.13 -54.47 17.74
CA GLY A 640 -50.60 -55.74 17.23
C GLY A 640 -49.40 -55.56 16.29
N PRO A 641 -48.77 -56.66 15.85
CA PRO A 641 -47.74 -56.54 14.80
C PRO A 641 -48.36 -55.87 13.59
N GLY A 642 -47.65 -54.92 13.01
CA GLY A 642 -48.08 -54.28 11.80
C GLY A 642 -48.21 -55.26 10.64
N ARG A 643 -48.90 -54.85 9.57
CA ARG A 643 -49.00 -55.67 8.32
C ARG A 643 -47.57 -55.94 7.83
N GLY A 644 -47.32 -57.16 7.40
CA GLY A 644 -46.02 -57.59 6.90
C GLY A 644 -44.98 -57.92 7.94
N GLY A 645 -45.33 -57.98 9.24
CA GLY A 645 -44.43 -58.46 10.32
C GLY A 645 -43.39 -57.45 10.78
N CYS A 646 -43.48 -56.17 10.38
CA CYS A 646 -42.62 -55.14 10.93
C CYS A 646 -42.91 -54.86 12.38
N VAL A 647 -41.87 -54.62 13.15
CA VAL A 647 -41.96 -54.49 14.60
C VAL A 647 -41.42 -53.15 15.04
N ASN A 648 -42.06 -52.54 16.05
CA ASN A 648 -41.59 -51.29 16.63
C ASN A 648 -40.34 -51.50 17.48
N ALA A 649 -39.66 -50.46 17.85
CA ALA A 649 -38.41 -50.49 18.57
C ALA A 649 -38.53 -51.17 19.97
N TYR A 650 -39.67 -51.03 20.64
CA TYR A 650 -39.92 -51.66 21.95
C TYR A 650 -40.01 -53.16 21.86
N ARG A 651 -40.53 -53.76 20.78
CA ARG A 651 -40.58 -55.21 20.58
C ARG A 651 -39.17 -55.79 20.38
N TRP A 652 -38.30 -55.09 19.70
CA TRP A 652 -36.88 -55.43 19.60
C TRP A 652 -36.24 -55.47 20.97
N TYR A 653 -36.49 -54.47 21.78
CA TYR A 653 -35.97 -54.37 23.13
C TYR A 653 -36.50 -55.47 24.03
N GLY A 654 -37.85 -55.66 24.06
CA GLY A 654 -38.48 -56.70 24.89
C GLY A 654 -38.04 -58.12 24.56
N TYR A 655 -38.02 -58.45 23.26
CA TYR A 655 -37.52 -59.72 22.79
C TYR A 655 -36.05 -59.96 23.22
N ALA A 656 -35.21 -58.97 23.06
CA ALA A 656 -33.81 -59.08 23.44
C ALA A 656 -33.61 -59.31 24.94
N ILE A 657 -34.44 -58.71 25.80
CA ILE A 657 -34.40 -58.93 27.26
C ILE A 657 -34.97 -60.29 27.60
N ASP A 658 -36.14 -60.63 27.09
CA ASP A 658 -36.84 -61.88 27.46
C ASP A 658 -36.13 -63.14 26.96
N THR A 659 -35.40 -63.06 25.88
CA THR A 659 -34.59 -64.19 25.37
C THR A 659 -33.18 -64.21 25.92
N CYS A 660 -32.86 -63.38 26.92
CA CYS A 660 -31.51 -63.31 27.50
C CYS A 660 -30.45 -63.07 26.44
N ALA A 661 -30.80 -62.32 25.38
CA ALA A 661 -29.81 -61.83 24.37
C ALA A 661 -28.71 -61.05 25.06
N ASN A 662 -27.59 -60.91 24.39
CA ASN A 662 -26.47 -60.14 24.91
C ASN A 662 -26.83 -58.63 24.89
N VAL A 663 -27.44 -58.18 25.96
CA VAL A 663 -27.91 -56.75 26.15
C VAL A 663 -27.02 -56.07 27.17
N THR A 664 -26.51 -54.89 26.80
CA THR A 664 -25.69 -54.08 27.68
C THR A 664 -26.32 -52.67 27.79
N TYR A 665 -26.48 -52.21 29.03
CA TYR A 665 -27.08 -50.89 29.34
C TYR A 665 -26.01 -49.86 29.58
N PHE A 666 -26.22 -48.66 29.04
CA PHE A 666 -25.38 -47.48 29.24
C PHE A 666 -26.24 -46.28 29.63
N ASN A 667 -25.73 -45.47 30.57
CA ASN A 667 -26.44 -44.28 31.03
C ASN A 667 -26.34 -43.11 30.05
N SER A 668 -25.41 -43.18 29.09
CA SER A 668 -25.23 -42.19 28.05
C SER A 668 -24.59 -42.80 26.81
N ILE A 669 -24.69 -42.10 25.69
CA ILE A 669 -24.00 -42.44 24.45
C ILE A 669 -22.48 -42.38 24.63
N ASP A 670 -21.97 -41.43 25.40
CA ASP A 670 -20.53 -41.31 25.68
C ASP A 670 -20.00 -42.52 26.46
N GLU A 671 -20.82 -43.09 27.34
CA GLU A 671 -20.48 -44.34 28.08
C GLU A 671 -20.41 -45.53 27.11
N LEU A 672 -21.38 -45.65 26.19
CA LEU A 672 -21.34 -46.64 25.11
C LEU A 672 -20.07 -46.56 24.29
N LEU A 673 -19.75 -45.36 23.77
CA LEU A 673 -18.59 -45.14 22.90
C LEU A 673 -17.26 -45.41 23.65
N ARG A 674 -17.17 -45.09 24.94
CA ARG A 674 -15.97 -45.35 25.76
C ARG A 674 -15.86 -46.81 26.24
N SER A 675 -16.93 -47.58 26.18
CA SER A 675 -16.94 -48.95 26.68
C SER A 675 -16.05 -49.92 25.88
N GLY A 676 -15.73 -49.57 24.63
CA GLY A 676 -15.04 -50.48 23.72
C GLY A 676 -15.87 -51.69 23.26
N LEU A 677 -17.18 -51.73 23.57
CA LEU A 677 -18.02 -52.90 23.32
C LEU A 677 -18.77 -52.86 21.98
N ALA A 678 -19.11 -51.68 21.48
CA ALA A 678 -19.89 -51.58 20.26
C ALA A 678 -19.12 -52.10 19.03
N ARG A 679 -19.84 -52.81 18.17
CA ARG A 679 -19.31 -53.34 16.91
C ARG A 679 -20.23 -52.98 15.77
N LYS A 680 -19.69 -52.78 14.59
CA LYS A 680 -20.49 -52.48 13.39
C LYS A 680 -21.58 -53.56 13.19
N GLY A 681 -22.80 -53.11 13.00
CA GLY A 681 -23.97 -53.96 12.88
C GLY A 681 -24.66 -54.32 14.20
N ASP A 682 -24.15 -53.93 15.36
CA ASP A 682 -24.88 -54.03 16.62
C ASP A 682 -26.14 -53.16 16.57
N ILE A 683 -27.21 -53.65 17.17
CA ILE A 683 -28.46 -52.88 17.28
C ILE A 683 -28.34 -51.98 18.51
N VAL A 684 -28.62 -50.72 18.37
CA VAL A 684 -28.67 -49.72 19.45
C VAL A 684 -30.08 -49.21 19.61
N PHE A 685 -30.59 -49.33 20.83
CA PHE A 685 -31.93 -48.88 21.22
C PHE A 685 -31.81 -47.72 22.22
N PHE A 686 -32.63 -46.69 22.00
CA PHE A 686 -32.70 -45.46 22.83
C PHE A 686 -34.03 -45.39 23.57
N ASN A 687 -33.98 -45.20 24.90
CA ASN A 687 -35.18 -45.07 25.74
C ASN A 687 -34.93 -44.13 26.94
N PRO A 688 -35.64 -43.01 27.10
CA PRO A 688 -36.52 -42.40 26.09
C PRO A 688 -35.70 -41.77 24.97
N TYR A 689 -36.25 -41.69 23.76
CA TYR A 689 -35.69 -40.98 22.64
C TYR A 689 -35.93 -39.48 22.78
N LYS A 690 -34.90 -38.67 22.75
CA LYS A 690 -35.02 -37.23 22.67
C LYS A 690 -35.08 -36.83 21.19
N PRO A 691 -35.92 -35.89 20.80
CA PRO A 691 -36.70 -34.91 21.59
C PRO A 691 -38.07 -35.40 22.09
N TYR A 692 -38.47 -36.63 21.84
CA TYR A 692 -39.79 -37.18 22.20
C TYR A 692 -39.68 -38.02 23.49
N ALA A 693 -40.17 -37.51 24.62
CA ALA A 693 -39.96 -38.08 25.94
C ALA A 693 -40.57 -39.49 26.15
N ASP A 694 -41.60 -39.79 25.38
CA ASP A 694 -42.39 -41.05 25.51
C ASP A 694 -42.16 -42.02 24.33
N ASP A 695 -41.18 -41.74 23.46
CA ASP A 695 -40.88 -42.55 22.28
C ASP A 695 -39.53 -43.27 22.45
N SER A 696 -39.29 -44.23 21.59
CA SER A 696 -38.04 -44.98 21.51
C SER A 696 -37.47 -44.90 20.10
N HIS A 697 -36.16 -45.10 19.99
CA HIS A 697 -35.50 -45.12 18.69
C HIS A 697 -34.55 -46.32 18.60
N ILE A 698 -34.35 -46.85 17.38
CA ILE A 698 -33.51 -48.01 17.13
C ILE A 698 -32.77 -47.85 15.78
N GLY A 699 -31.61 -48.43 15.68
CA GLY A 699 -30.80 -48.45 14.46
C GLY A 699 -29.56 -49.32 14.65
N PHE A 700 -28.63 -49.24 13.72
CA PHE A 700 -27.38 -50.00 13.78
C PHE A 700 -26.22 -49.08 14.16
N PHE A 701 -25.40 -49.53 15.11
CA PHE A 701 -24.08 -48.95 15.30
C PHE A 701 -23.29 -49.13 13.99
N TRP A 702 -22.75 -47.99 13.45
CA TRP A 702 -22.13 -48.04 12.15
C TRP A 702 -20.65 -47.60 12.17
N GLY A 703 -20.09 -47.40 13.36
CA GLY A 703 -18.68 -47.08 13.54
C GLY A 703 -17.77 -48.25 13.12
N ASN A 704 -16.61 -47.93 12.54
CA ASN A 704 -15.58 -48.91 12.22
C ASN A 704 -14.73 -49.26 13.45
N SER A 705 -14.75 -48.42 14.47
CA SER A 705 -14.20 -48.69 15.80
C SER A 705 -15.28 -48.51 16.87
N PRO A 706 -15.14 -49.16 18.05
CA PRO A 706 -16.12 -49.03 19.12
C PRO A 706 -16.38 -47.61 19.63
N SER A 707 -15.45 -46.71 19.46
CA SER A 707 -15.52 -45.33 19.87
C SER A 707 -16.00 -44.35 18.76
N GLU A 708 -16.19 -44.84 17.55
CA GLU A 708 -16.62 -44.01 16.44
C GLU A 708 -18.09 -43.67 16.53
N ASN A 709 -18.43 -42.39 16.55
CA ASN A 709 -19.78 -41.89 16.73
C ASN A 709 -20.59 -41.93 15.44
N LEU A 710 -20.87 -43.14 14.90
CA LEU A 710 -21.69 -43.33 13.70
C LEU A 710 -22.85 -44.29 13.97
N PHE A 711 -24.02 -43.95 13.43
CA PHE A 711 -25.27 -44.67 13.64
C PHE A 711 -26.13 -44.57 12.36
N TRP A 712 -26.57 -45.75 11.87
CA TRP A 712 -27.47 -45.83 10.74
C TRP A 712 -28.89 -46.13 11.20
N HIS A 713 -29.79 -45.20 10.95
CA HIS A 713 -31.16 -45.18 11.42
C HIS A 713 -32.12 -44.49 10.45
N SER A 714 -33.44 -44.61 10.72
CA SER A 714 -34.46 -43.82 10.06
C SER A 714 -35.18 -42.95 11.09
N ASP A 715 -35.18 -41.66 10.88
CA ASP A 715 -35.85 -40.66 11.74
C ASP A 715 -36.64 -39.64 10.92
N GLY A 716 -37.16 -38.57 11.54
CA GLY A 716 -37.95 -37.54 10.90
C GLY A 716 -37.26 -36.84 9.71
N TYR A 717 -35.95 -37.01 9.55
CA TYR A 717 -35.16 -36.55 8.40
C TYR A 717 -34.88 -37.60 7.35
N GLY A 718 -35.43 -38.81 7.51
CA GLY A 718 -35.26 -39.95 6.62
C GLY A 718 -34.26 -41.00 7.10
N ASN A 719 -34.01 -42.00 6.23
CA ASN A 719 -33.00 -43.03 6.52
C ASN A 719 -31.59 -42.51 6.21
N ARG A 720 -30.73 -42.44 7.23
CA ARG A 720 -29.41 -41.82 7.14
C ARG A 720 -28.40 -42.37 8.14
N ILE A 721 -27.13 -42.14 7.87
CA ILE A 721 -26.06 -42.30 8.85
C ILE A 721 -25.80 -40.93 9.47
N SER A 722 -25.85 -40.88 10.82
CA SER A 722 -25.56 -39.71 11.62
C SER A 722 -24.73 -40.03 12.84
N GLY A 723 -24.29 -39.03 13.62
CA GLY A 723 -23.69 -39.32 14.92
C GLY A 723 -24.75 -39.76 15.93
N LEU A 724 -24.46 -40.78 16.77
CA LEU A 724 -25.29 -41.17 17.90
C LEU A 724 -25.60 -39.96 18.80
N THR A 725 -24.63 -39.12 19.05
CA THR A 725 -24.78 -37.93 19.90
C THR A 725 -25.71 -36.88 19.31
N ALA A 726 -26.00 -36.93 18.01
CA ALA A 726 -26.99 -36.07 17.38
C ALA A 726 -28.42 -36.35 17.85
N LEU A 727 -28.67 -37.50 18.44
CA LEU A 727 -29.98 -37.92 18.97
C LEU A 727 -30.23 -37.41 20.42
N GLY A 728 -29.33 -36.63 20.97
CA GLY A 728 -29.40 -36.03 22.30
C GLY A 728 -29.04 -36.98 23.43
N PRO A 729 -29.04 -36.50 24.68
CA PRO A 729 -28.70 -37.31 25.82
C PRO A 729 -29.80 -38.37 26.10
N SER A 730 -29.47 -39.62 25.85
CA SER A 730 -30.38 -40.77 26.07
C SER A 730 -29.64 -41.89 26.75
N LYS A 731 -30.37 -42.68 27.56
CA LYS A 731 -29.92 -44.00 27.94
C LYS A 731 -29.93 -44.89 26.71
N VAL A 732 -28.90 -45.64 26.50
CA VAL A 732 -28.79 -46.49 25.32
C VAL A 732 -28.55 -47.94 25.72
N ILE A 733 -29.06 -48.83 24.90
CA ILE A 733 -28.97 -50.25 25.10
C ILE A 733 -28.36 -50.84 23.84
N LEU A 734 -27.26 -51.55 24.01
CA LEU A 734 -26.57 -52.26 22.96
C LEU A 734 -27.10 -53.68 22.93
N ILE A 735 -27.64 -54.13 21.80
CA ILE A 735 -28.23 -55.47 21.58
C ILE A 735 -27.36 -56.21 20.57
N ARG A 736 -26.94 -57.42 20.97
CA ARG A 736 -26.02 -58.27 20.19
C ARG A 736 -26.46 -59.68 20.08
#